data_af58e98e99dae60473166b86e110ee96
#
_entry.id   af58e98e99dae60473166b86e110ee96
#
_cell.length_a   1.000
_cell.length_b   1.000
_cell.length_c   1.000
_cell.angle_alpha   90.00
_cell.angle_beta   90.00
_cell.angle_gamma   90.00
#
_symmetry.space_group_name_H-M   'P 1'
#
loop_
_entity.id
_entity.type
_entity.pdbx_description
1 polymer ?
#
loop_
_entity_poly.entity_id
_entity_poly.type
_entity_poly.pdbx_seq_one_letter_code
_entity_poly.pdbx_strand_id
1 'polypeptide(L)'
;MPGSPHRWAPGLKKVPGQLPLLYRERPPPEKPACAQSPEGWSSALKTQGKLNTRPGKMMLFSEPGCQGSSREVWEDTADASGWARVASIRVVRGCWVLYEEPAFRGQKLVLPEGDVELGALGPAWSTQAIGSLRRVVRDYITPEISLYSEEGLKGEQVKLSKALEDPQGLERPLQVASATVSAGLWLLYPKPFFEDTPCILEPGEYPTPEAWGASDPSVGSLKPMRLGCPSVEKPGEPKAVVYEAPGFQGQSWEVSRDIYNLQQPEDGQSPSLASVGSLQVLGGCWVGYEKEGFRGHQYLLEEGKYADWSHWGGYNKALTSLRVIRTDFGDPEVVLFEAMDFEGHGVEVSEALPDVQLAGHGPRTQAIHVLSGVWVAYEEVGFSGEQYVLEKGVYRNCDDWGASNSALASLQPVLQVGEHSLHFVSKIQLFSGPDFLGDHISFEDDQTSLPPSFQPQSCRVHGGSWILFDEKNFEGEQHILSEGEFPTLTAMGCLASTVLGSLQKVPLHFSEPSIFLYGLECFEGKEIELSGELRSLQAEGFNNHVLSVRIKGGFWVLCQHSDFRGRQWLVGSCEITNWLTYSGTQRVGSLYPIKQRRAYFHLWNAALGGFLAVPDHVEDMKAGRVVVSEPQAGGSCIWYYEDGLLKNQVAPTMSLQVIGTPSTGSKVVLWAESRLPRQTWSISESGHICSQMFEGRILDVKGGQGYDRDHAVLWELAKDRASQIWTVRVL
;
A
#
# COMPACT_ATOMS: atom_id res chain seq x y z
N MET A 1 40.00 -14.29 20.48
CA MET A 1 39.57 -13.95 19.12
C MET A 1 38.10 -13.68 19.21
N PRO A 2 37.58 -12.43 19.00
CA PRO A 2 36.19 -12.12 19.16
C PRO A 2 35.43 -12.49 17.87
N GLY A 3 34.39 -13.29 18.05
CA GLY A 3 33.43 -13.59 17.01
C GLY A 3 32.63 -12.33 16.62
N SER A 4 32.49 -12.10 15.33
CA SER A 4 31.66 -11.08 14.75
C SER A 4 30.17 -11.22 15.15
N PRO A 5 29.46 -10.15 15.40
CA PRO A 5 28.04 -10.23 15.70
C PRO A 5 27.29 -10.63 14.42
N HIS A 6 26.64 -11.79 14.46
CA HIS A 6 25.67 -12.18 13.47
C HIS A 6 24.51 -11.17 13.50
N ARG A 7 24.43 -10.31 12.50
CA ARG A 7 23.23 -9.52 12.24
C ARG A 7 22.13 -10.46 11.73
N TRP A 8 21.04 -10.42 12.38
CA TRP A 8 19.85 -11.21 12.22
C TRP A 8 19.22 -11.01 10.84
N ALA A 9 19.04 -12.10 10.12
CA ALA A 9 18.01 -12.15 9.10
C ALA A 9 16.65 -12.24 9.83
N PRO A 10 15.63 -11.47 9.41
CA PRO A 10 14.29 -11.62 9.97
C PRO A 10 13.83 -13.05 9.76
N GLY A 11 13.57 -13.70 10.86
CA GLY A 11 13.29 -15.13 10.88
C GLY A 11 11.99 -15.46 10.18
N LEU A 12 12.09 -16.29 9.18
CA LEU A 12 10.98 -16.85 8.41
C LEU A 12 10.05 -17.67 9.28
N LYS A 13 8.82 -17.21 9.43
CA LYS A 13 7.75 -18.06 9.93
C LYS A 13 7.45 -19.16 8.90
N LYS A 14 7.98 -20.35 9.07
CA LYS A 14 7.26 -21.53 8.66
C LYS A 14 6.24 -21.84 9.77
N VAL A 15 5.09 -21.22 9.69
CA VAL A 15 3.94 -21.85 10.32
C VAL A 15 3.67 -23.11 9.51
N PRO A 16 3.65 -24.30 10.10
CA PRO A 16 3.27 -25.52 9.38
C PRO A 16 1.89 -25.26 8.77
N GLY A 17 1.80 -25.23 7.42
CA GLY A 17 0.54 -25.01 6.71
C GLY A 17 0.23 -23.58 6.22
N GLN A 18 0.98 -22.56 6.58
CA GLN A 18 0.84 -21.23 5.96
C GLN A 18 1.73 -21.09 4.72
N LEU A 19 1.48 -21.91 3.74
CA LEU A 19 1.92 -21.60 2.40
C LEU A 19 0.75 -20.92 1.70
N PRO A 20 0.91 -19.73 1.11
CA PRO A 20 -0.05 -19.25 0.13
C PRO A 20 -0.33 -20.38 -0.86
N LEU A 21 -1.52 -20.46 -1.42
CA LEU A 21 -1.91 -21.45 -2.45
C LEU A 21 -0.90 -21.50 -3.62
N LEU A 22 -0.01 -20.52 -3.74
CA LEU A 22 1.11 -20.41 -4.66
C LEU A 22 2.20 -21.48 -4.46
N TYR A 23 2.26 -22.15 -3.31
CA TYR A 23 3.29 -23.15 -2.99
C TYR A 23 2.86 -24.61 -3.13
N ARG A 24 1.71 -24.88 -3.76
CA ARG A 24 1.58 -26.20 -4.40
C ARG A 24 2.69 -26.24 -5.46
N GLU A 25 3.59 -27.20 -5.33
CA GLU A 25 4.78 -27.45 -6.17
C GLU A 25 4.64 -26.87 -7.57
N ARG A 26 5.14 -25.64 -7.77
CA ARG A 26 5.28 -25.11 -9.12
C ARG A 26 6.32 -25.97 -9.82
N PRO A 27 6.04 -26.53 -10.99
CA PRO A 27 7.12 -27.00 -11.83
C PRO A 27 8.07 -25.82 -12.06
N PRO A 28 9.40 -26.05 -12.11
CA PRO A 28 10.35 -24.97 -12.32
C PRO A 28 9.94 -24.16 -13.56
N PRO A 29 9.96 -22.83 -13.50
CA PRO A 29 9.58 -21.99 -14.62
C PRO A 29 10.49 -22.31 -15.81
N GLU A 30 9.87 -22.57 -16.96
CA GLU A 30 10.63 -22.62 -18.21
C GLU A 30 11.21 -21.22 -18.47
N LYS A 31 12.49 -21.15 -18.78
CA LYS A 31 13.15 -19.88 -19.14
C LYS A 31 12.37 -19.24 -20.30
N PRO A 32 12.06 -17.93 -20.23
CA PRO A 32 11.43 -17.25 -21.35
C PRO A 32 12.31 -17.40 -22.58
N ALA A 33 11.71 -17.84 -23.69
CA ALA A 33 12.40 -17.86 -24.97
C ALA A 33 12.74 -16.42 -25.35
N CYS A 34 14.00 -16.14 -25.63
CA CYS A 34 14.46 -14.85 -26.12
C CYS A 34 13.66 -14.47 -27.38
N ALA A 35 12.71 -13.55 -27.25
CA ALA A 35 11.91 -13.09 -28.37
C ALA A 35 12.80 -12.28 -29.33
N GLN A 36 12.95 -12.74 -30.54
CA GLN A 36 13.51 -11.92 -31.61
C GLN A 36 12.52 -10.78 -31.88
N SER A 37 12.98 -9.54 -31.67
CA SER A 37 12.21 -8.33 -31.94
C SER A 37 11.79 -8.26 -33.42
N PRO A 38 10.56 -7.82 -33.76
CA PRO A 38 10.18 -7.54 -35.12
C PRO A 38 11.06 -6.40 -35.67
N GLU A 39 11.74 -6.64 -36.74
CA GLU A 39 12.49 -5.62 -37.49
C GLU A 39 11.51 -4.56 -38.01
N GLY A 40 11.67 -3.31 -37.56
CA GLY A 40 10.94 -2.20 -38.17
C GLY A 40 10.60 -0.98 -37.31
N TRP A 41 11.22 -0.76 -36.14
CA TRP A 41 11.05 0.48 -35.38
C TRP A 41 12.35 1.28 -35.34
N SER A 42 12.22 2.55 -35.69
CA SER A 42 13.22 3.60 -35.83
C SER A 42 14.32 3.61 -34.73
N SER A 43 15.55 3.86 -35.19
CA SER A 43 16.83 3.78 -34.47
C SER A 43 17.03 4.74 -33.27
N ALA A 44 16.01 5.44 -32.79
CA ALA A 44 16.08 6.38 -31.65
C ALA A 44 15.66 5.80 -30.30
N LEU A 45 15.11 4.57 -30.24
CA LEU A 45 14.56 3.95 -29.01
C LEU A 45 15.44 2.81 -28.43
N LYS A 46 16.74 2.82 -28.69
CA LYS A 46 17.65 1.71 -28.32
C LYS A 46 18.07 1.64 -26.85
N THR A 47 17.50 2.41 -25.94
CA THR A 47 17.93 2.45 -24.52
C THR A 47 16.84 2.17 -23.50
N GLN A 48 15.59 1.96 -23.90
CA GLN A 48 14.54 1.55 -22.96
C GLN A 48 14.07 0.12 -23.27
N GLY A 49 13.99 -0.69 -22.23
CA GLY A 49 13.44 -2.04 -22.29
C GLY A 49 11.94 -2.05 -22.57
N LYS A 50 11.30 -3.18 -22.37
CA LYS A 50 9.86 -3.35 -22.55
C LYS A 50 9.08 -2.38 -21.65
N LEU A 51 8.20 -1.59 -22.23
CA LEU A 51 7.29 -0.71 -21.51
C LEU A 51 6.09 -1.49 -20.96
N ASN A 52 5.70 -1.19 -19.73
CA ASN A 52 4.52 -1.77 -19.09
C ASN A 52 3.39 -0.76 -19.12
N THR A 53 2.28 -1.16 -19.73
CA THR A 53 1.07 -0.33 -19.90
C THR A 53 0.12 -0.51 -18.74
N ARG A 54 -0.73 0.52 -18.50
CA ARG A 54 -1.86 0.46 -17.58
C ARG A 54 -3.17 0.81 -18.29
N PRO A 55 -4.32 0.24 -17.89
CA PRO A 55 -5.62 0.68 -18.36
C PRO A 55 -5.90 2.09 -17.86
N GLY A 56 -6.72 2.86 -18.59
CA GLY A 56 -7.19 4.16 -18.15
C GLY A 56 -8.58 4.05 -17.52
N LYS A 57 -8.84 4.88 -16.51
CA LYS A 57 -10.20 5.07 -15.96
C LYS A 57 -10.36 6.45 -15.36
N MET A 58 -11.47 7.09 -15.69
CA MET A 58 -11.92 8.36 -15.14
C MET A 58 -13.41 8.28 -14.83
N MET A 59 -13.82 8.91 -13.72
CA MET A 59 -15.23 9.06 -13.34
C MET A 59 -15.59 10.54 -13.35
N LEU A 60 -16.67 10.88 -14.03
CA LEU A 60 -17.22 12.23 -14.13
C LEU A 60 -18.50 12.31 -13.30
N PHE A 61 -18.63 13.31 -12.44
CA PHE A 61 -19.74 13.46 -11.51
C PHE A 61 -20.52 14.75 -11.76
N SER A 62 -21.84 14.69 -11.59
CA SER A 62 -22.74 15.83 -11.78
C SER A 62 -22.69 16.87 -10.66
N GLU A 63 -22.18 16.50 -9.47
CA GLU A 63 -22.10 17.34 -8.28
C GLU A 63 -20.66 17.43 -7.76
N PRO A 64 -20.32 18.48 -6.97
CA PRO A 64 -19.05 18.59 -6.29
C PRO A 64 -18.79 17.44 -5.30
N GLY A 65 -17.52 17.21 -4.96
CA GLY A 65 -17.13 16.17 -3.99
C GLY A 65 -17.31 14.75 -4.52
N CYS A 66 -17.26 14.53 -5.84
CA CYS A 66 -17.48 13.25 -6.49
C CYS A 66 -18.84 12.63 -6.15
N GLN A 67 -19.88 13.44 -6.14
CA GLN A 67 -21.24 13.05 -5.79
C GLN A 67 -22.20 13.16 -6.99
N GLY A 68 -23.43 12.68 -6.78
CA GLY A 68 -24.49 12.71 -7.77
C GLY A 68 -24.38 11.59 -8.80
N SER A 69 -24.94 11.83 -9.99
CA SER A 69 -24.86 10.87 -11.10
C SER A 69 -23.45 10.82 -11.66
N SER A 70 -22.95 9.61 -11.91
CA SER A 70 -21.59 9.40 -12.42
C SER A 70 -21.59 8.77 -13.81
N ARG A 71 -20.51 9.03 -14.55
CA ARG A 71 -20.20 8.41 -15.83
C ARG A 71 -18.75 7.91 -15.80
N GLU A 72 -18.54 6.65 -16.15
CA GLU A 72 -17.21 6.09 -16.34
C GLU A 72 -16.70 6.31 -17.76
N VAL A 73 -15.43 6.64 -17.87
CA VAL A 73 -14.71 6.81 -19.14
C VAL A 73 -13.44 5.98 -19.08
N TRP A 74 -13.26 5.11 -20.08
CA TRP A 74 -12.15 4.16 -20.16
C TRP A 74 -11.22 4.44 -21.33
N GLU A 75 -11.70 5.15 -22.35
CA GLU A 75 -11.00 5.37 -23.61
C GLU A 75 -11.15 6.83 -24.09
N ASP A 76 -10.32 7.20 -25.06
CA ASP A 76 -10.35 8.50 -25.68
C ASP A 76 -11.74 8.77 -26.26
N THR A 77 -12.25 9.97 -26.03
CA THR A 77 -13.56 10.40 -26.53
C THR A 77 -13.40 11.67 -27.34
N ALA A 78 -13.58 11.57 -28.65
CA ALA A 78 -13.41 12.69 -29.57
C ALA A 78 -14.55 13.70 -29.52
N ASP A 79 -15.74 13.31 -29.05
CA ASP A 79 -16.88 14.19 -28.87
C ASP A 79 -17.64 13.84 -27.58
N ALA A 80 -17.54 14.72 -26.61
CA ALA A 80 -18.23 14.67 -25.32
C ALA A 80 -19.26 15.81 -25.18
N SER A 81 -19.51 16.59 -26.20
CA SER A 81 -20.37 17.79 -26.18
C SER A 81 -21.81 17.51 -25.80
N GLY A 82 -22.29 16.28 -26.02
CA GLY A 82 -23.63 15.84 -25.61
C GLY A 82 -23.73 15.34 -24.15
N TRP A 83 -22.67 15.42 -23.37
CA TRP A 83 -22.68 14.94 -21.97
C TRP A 83 -23.33 15.96 -21.04
N ALA A 84 -23.92 15.45 -19.95
CA ALA A 84 -24.43 16.30 -18.88
C ALA A 84 -23.28 17.13 -18.25
N ARG A 85 -23.64 18.23 -17.59
CA ARG A 85 -22.68 19.07 -16.87
C ARG A 85 -21.92 18.26 -15.84
N VAL A 86 -20.61 18.42 -15.84
CA VAL A 86 -19.70 17.79 -14.90
C VAL A 86 -19.24 18.83 -13.88
N ALA A 87 -19.34 18.51 -12.60
CA ALA A 87 -18.90 19.39 -11.52
C ALA A 87 -17.57 18.94 -10.90
N SER A 88 -17.37 17.62 -10.79
CA SER A 88 -16.12 17.04 -10.27
C SER A 88 -15.71 15.80 -11.05
N ILE A 89 -14.44 15.48 -10.98
CA ILE A 89 -13.80 14.37 -11.72
C ILE A 89 -12.91 13.60 -10.78
N ARG A 90 -13.02 12.26 -10.83
CA ARG A 90 -12.04 11.35 -10.21
C ARG A 90 -11.26 10.64 -11.29
N VAL A 91 -9.98 10.92 -11.40
CA VAL A 91 -9.08 10.17 -12.26
C VAL A 91 -8.55 8.98 -11.47
N VAL A 92 -9.07 7.80 -11.77
CA VAL A 92 -8.69 6.57 -11.07
C VAL A 92 -7.35 6.04 -11.59
N ARG A 93 -7.15 6.07 -12.92
CA ARG A 93 -5.93 5.59 -13.59
C ARG A 93 -5.59 6.43 -14.80
N GLY A 94 -4.29 6.66 -14.93
CA GLY A 94 -3.72 7.36 -16.08
C GLY A 94 -3.70 8.88 -15.95
N CYS A 95 -3.01 9.51 -16.88
CA CYS A 95 -3.02 10.97 -17.01
C CYS A 95 -3.86 11.35 -18.23
N TRP A 96 -4.77 12.28 -18.05
CA TRP A 96 -5.75 12.66 -19.06
C TRP A 96 -5.66 14.13 -19.41
N VAL A 97 -6.02 14.47 -20.65
CA VAL A 97 -6.23 15.86 -21.08
C VAL A 97 -7.68 16.03 -21.48
N LEU A 98 -8.32 17.01 -20.86
CA LEU A 98 -9.62 17.52 -21.28
C LEU A 98 -9.44 18.64 -22.28
N TYR A 99 -10.35 18.73 -23.24
CA TYR A 99 -10.42 19.79 -24.23
C TYR A 99 -11.80 20.44 -24.20
N GLU A 100 -11.81 21.74 -24.35
CA GLU A 100 -13.05 22.53 -24.36
C GLU A 100 -13.96 22.18 -25.56
N GLU A 101 -13.34 21.87 -26.70
CA GLU A 101 -14.06 21.58 -27.96
C GLU A 101 -13.92 20.10 -28.35
N PRO A 102 -14.84 19.58 -29.19
CA PRO A 102 -14.67 18.27 -29.83
C PRO A 102 -13.40 18.17 -30.69
N ALA A 103 -13.01 16.94 -30.99
CA ALA A 103 -11.81 16.59 -31.78
C ALA A 103 -10.50 17.15 -31.19
N PHE A 104 -10.40 17.18 -29.87
CA PHE A 104 -9.18 17.54 -29.10
C PHE A 104 -8.69 18.97 -29.40
N ARG A 105 -9.60 19.92 -29.42
CA ARG A 105 -9.32 21.33 -29.70
C ARG A 105 -9.73 22.24 -28.56
N GLY A 106 -9.32 23.51 -28.66
CA GLY A 106 -9.62 24.53 -27.67
C GLY A 106 -8.71 24.53 -26.46
N GLN A 107 -9.18 25.07 -25.35
CA GLN A 107 -8.47 25.11 -24.08
C GLN A 107 -8.19 23.67 -23.59
N LYS A 108 -7.04 23.47 -22.99
CA LYS A 108 -6.60 22.17 -22.49
C LYS A 108 -6.44 22.19 -20.97
N LEU A 109 -6.83 21.10 -20.33
CA LEU A 109 -6.60 20.86 -18.91
C LEU A 109 -5.99 19.48 -18.70
N VAL A 110 -4.82 19.40 -18.06
CA VAL A 110 -4.19 18.12 -17.72
C VAL A 110 -4.65 17.67 -16.34
N LEU A 111 -5.07 16.43 -16.25
CA LEU A 111 -5.51 15.79 -15.02
C LEU A 111 -4.59 14.60 -14.68
N PRO A 112 -3.84 14.68 -13.57
CA PRO A 112 -3.19 13.52 -12.95
C PRO A 112 -4.23 12.62 -12.26
N GLU A 113 -3.81 11.47 -11.76
CA GLU A 113 -4.61 10.64 -10.86
C GLU A 113 -5.00 11.43 -9.60
N GLY A 114 -6.26 11.30 -9.17
CA GLY A 114 -6.84 12.00 -8.03
C GLY A 114 -8.19 12.68 -8.34
N ASP A 115 -8.69 13.40 -7.35
CA ASP A 115 -9.97 14.12 -7.42
C ASP A 115 -9.76 15.58 -7.81
N VAL A 116 -10.61 16.09 -8.69
CA VAL A 116 -10.55 17.46 -9.20
C VAL A 116 -11.95 18.09 -9.22
N GLU A 117 -12.06 19.27 -8.60
CA GLU A 117 -13.25 20.13 -8.65
C GLU A 117 -13.15 21.12 -9.81
N LEU A 118 -13.96 20.95 -10.85
CA LEU A 118 -13.90 21.84 -12.02
C LEU A 118 -14.23 23.29 -11.68
N GLY A 119 -15.12 23.51 -10.71
CA GLY A 119 -15.48 24.85 -10.25
C GLY A 119 -14.36 25.59 -9.51
N ALA A 120 -13.39 24.89 -8.96
CA ALA A 120 -12.28 25.47 -8.23
C ALA A 120 -11.10 25.90 -9.13
N LEU A 121 -11.09 25.47 -10.40
CA LEU A 121 -9.99 25.72 -11.34
C LEU A 121 -9.96 27.16 -11.89
N GLY A 122 -11.01 27.95 -11.66
CA GLY A 122 -11.05 29.37 -12.04
C GLY A 122 -10.69 29.63 -13.51
N PRO A 123 -9.68 30.50 -13.75
CA PRO A 123 -9.27 30.84 -15.12
C PRO A 123 -8.65 29.68 -15.90
N ALA A 124 -8.12 28.67 -15.22
CA ALA A 124 -7.52 27.51 -15.88
C ALA A 124 -8.54 26.63 -16.61
N TRP A 125 -9.82 26.69 -16.17
CA TRP A 125 -10.92 26.00 -16.84
C TRP A 125 -12.22 26.76 -16.65
N SER A 126 -12.48 27.76 -17.51
CA SER A 126 -13.60 28.71 -17.36
C SER A 126 -14.95 28.18 -17.81
N THR A 127 -14.98 27.22 -18.73
CA THR A 127 -16.21 26.82 -19.44
C THR A 127 -17.03 25.76 -18.73
N GLN A 128 -16.46 24.97 -17.84
CA GLN A 128 -17.09 23.79 -17.21
C GLN A 128 -17.71 22.78 -18.21
N ALA A 129 -17.45 22.96 -19.52
CA ALA A 129 -17.87 22.08 -20.58
C ALA A 129 -16.70 21.22 -21.03
N ILE A 130 -16.95 19.93 -21.25
CA ILE A 130 -15.96 18.99 -21.78
C ILE A 130 -16.37 18.69 -23.22
N GLY A 131 -15.56 19.14 -24.19
CA GLY A 131 -15.80 18.88 -25.62
C GLY A 131 -15.21 17.54 -26.07
N SER A 132 -14.04 17.21 -25.56
CA SER A 132 -13.36 15.93 -25.82
C SER A 132 -12.33 15.65 -24.74
N LEU A 133 -11.87 14.41 -24.67
CA LEU A 133 -10.85 14.01 -23.71
C LEU A 133 -10.03 12.83 -24.25
N ARG A 134 -8.78 12.75 -23.86
CA ARG A 134 -7.91 11.63 -24.20
C ARG A 134 -6.90 11.31 -23.10
N ARG A 135 -6.49 10.08 -23.04
CA ARG A 135 -5.43 9.61 -22.16
C ARG A 135 -4.07 9.84 -22.83
N VAL A 136 -3.18 10.56 -22.15
CA VAL A 136 -1.89 11.00 -22.72
C VAL A 136 -0.70 10.21 -22.20
N VAL A 137 -0.76 9.66 -20.98
CA VAL A 137 0.25 8.77 -20.44
C VAL A 137 -0.36 7.39 -20.24
N ARG A 138 0.20 6.37 -20.90
CA ARG A 138 -0.37 5.01 -20.97
C ARG A 138 0.55 3.95 -20.38
N ASP A 139 1.84 4.25 -20.25
CA ASP A 139 2.87 3.31 -19.82
C ASP A 139 3.93 4.00 -18.94
N TYR A 140 4.77 3.19 -18.31
CA TYR A 140 5.87 3.65 -17.46
C TYR A 140 7.11 3.99 -18.29
N ILE A 141 6.98 4.99 -19.15
CA ILE A 141 8.11 5.52 -19.90
C ILE A 141 8.91 6.49 -19.03
N THR A 142 10.24 6.45 -19.09
CA THR A 142 11.07 7.48 -18.46
C THR A 142 10.95 8.77 -19.25
N PRO A 143 10.37 9.83 -18.66
CA PRO A 143 10.20 11.08 -19.37
C PRO A 143 11.54 11.75 -19.65
N GLU A 144 11.66 12.36 -20.82
CA GLU A 144 12.86 13.05 -21.23
C GLU A 144 12.54 14.31 -22.05
N ILE A 145 13.10 15.47 -21.61
CA ILE A 145 13.02 16.74 -22.30
C ILE A 145 14.42 17.34 -22.43
N SER A 146 14.71 17.92 -23.58
CA SER A 146 15.91 18.74 -23.85
C SER A 146 15.49 20.18 -24.03
N LEU A 147 16.07 21.07 -23.25
CA LEU A 147 15.85 22.51 -23.31
C LEU A 147 17.06 23.19 -23.95
N TYR A 148 16.84 24.17 -24.80
CA TYR A 148 17.90 24.88 -25.52
C TYR A 148 17.83 26.39 -25.27
N SER A 149 19.00 27.01 -25.15
CA SER A 149 19.14 28.43 -24.86
C SER A 149 18.79 29.36 -26.04
N GLU A 150 18.74 28.82 -27.26
CA GLU A 150 18.43 29.58 -28.49
C GLU A 150 17.27 28.92 -29.25
N GLU A 151 16.60 29.71 -30.07
CA GLU A 151 15.55 29.22 -30.96
C GLU A 151 16.10 28.25 -32.02
N GLY A 152 15.20 27.37 -32.52
CA GLY A 152 15.53 26.40 -33.54
C GLY A 152 16.39 25.22 -33.03
N LEU A 153 16.27 24.88 -31.76
CA LEU A 153 16.97 23.76 -31.11
C LEU A 153 18.50 23.95 -31.13
N LYS A 154 18.94 25.15 -30.83
CA LYS A 154 20.36 25.57 -30.83
C LYS A 154 20.81 26.10 -29.48
N GLY A 155 22.12 26.36 -29.38
CA GLY A 155 22.75 26.88 -28.17
C GLY A 155 23.07 25.81 -27.13
N GLU A 156 23.14 26.21 -25.87
CA GLU A 156 23.37 25.29 -24.75
C GLU A 156 22.18 24.38 -24.54
N GLN A 157 22.44 23.09 -24.36
CA GLN A 157 21.41 22.08 -24.13
C GLN A 157 21.42 21.59 -22.68
N VAL A 158 20.25 21.56 -22.06
CA VAL A 158 20.04 20.92 -20.76
C VAL A 158 19.04 19.79 -20.92
N LYS A 159 19.44 18.57 -20.59
CA LYS A 159 18.61 17.37 -20.67
C LYS A 159 18.10 17.01 -19.27
N LEU A 160 16.77 16.83 -19.16
CA LEU A 160 16.11 16.55 -17.89
C LEU A 160 15.18 15.31 -18.02
N SER A 161 15.15 14.53 -16.94
CA SER A 161 14.24 13.39 -16.76
C SER A 161 13.43 13.46 -15.45
N LYS A 162 13.69 14.48 -14.64
CA LYS A 162 13.06 14.76 -13.34
C LYS A 162 12.49 16.17 -13.31
N ALA A 163 11.61 16.41 -12.33
CA ALA A 163 11.11 17.75 -12.08
C ALA A 163 12.24 18.72 -11.70
N LEU A 164 12.08 19.97 -12.11
CA LEU A 164 12.92 21.11 -11.74
C LEU A 164 12.01 22.18 -11.13
N GLU A 165 12.10 22.37 -9.82
CA GLU A 165 11.21 23.25 -9.06
C GLU A 165 11.63 24.71 -9.15
N ASP A 166 12.94 24.97 -9.10
CA ASP A 166 13.52 26.31 -9.20
C ASP A 166 14.80 26.29 -10.05
N PRO A 167 14.80 26.89 -11.26
CA PRO A 167 15.98 27.01 -12.10
C PRO A 167 17.06 27.91 -11.52
N GLN A 168 16.74 28.82 -10.57
CA GLN A 168 17.72 29.69 -9.93
C GLN A 168 18.65 28.93 -8.98
N GLY A 169 18.23 27.74 -8.52
CA GLY A 169 19.08 26.82 -7.76
C GLY A 169 20.16 26.12 -8.60
N LEU A 170 20.14 26.26 -9.92
CA LEU A 170 21.18 25.76 -10.81
C LEU A 170 22.40 26.72 -10.81
N GLU A 171 23.60 26.17 -11.07
CA GLU A 171 24.84 26.97 -11.16
C GLU A 171 24.77 28.12 -12.19
N ARG A 172 23.84 28.02 -13.15
CA ARG A 172 23.52 29.06 -14.14
C ARG A 172 22.01 29.18 -14.33
N PRO A 173 21.49 30.41 -14.47
CA PRO A 173 20.05 30.61 -14.81
C PRO A 173 19.69 29.91 -16.11
N LEU A 174 18.59 29.19 -16.11
CA LEU A 174 18.11 28.46 -17.27
C LEU A 174 17.37 29.43 -18.21
N GLN A 175 17.93 29.70 -19.37
CA GLN A 175 17.24 30.37 -20.47
C GLN A 175 16.73 29.34 -21.45
N VAL A 176 15.43 29.35 -21.73
CA VAL A 176 14.78 28.39 -22.61
C VAL A 176 14.12 29.10 -23.78
N ALA A 177 14.71 28.95 -24.97
CA ALA A 177 14.17 29.50 -26.19
C ALA A 177 13.58 28.42 -27.13
N SER A 178 13.96 27.16 -26.96
CA SER A 178 13.36 26.04 -27.69
C SER A 178 13.50 24.74 -26.88
N ALA A 179 12.71 23.73 -27.23
CA ALA A 179 12.67 22.45 -26.50
C ALA A 179 12.39 21.28 -27.43
N THR A 180 12.89 20.10 -27.05
CA THR A 180 12.52 18.81 -27.65
C THR A 180 12.06 17.88 -26.54
N VAL A 181 10.85 17.35 -26.65
CA VAL A 181 10.35 16.28 -25.79
C VAL A 181 10.57 14.96 -26.50
N SER A 182 11.51 14.17 -26.01
CA SER A 182 11.81 12.85 -26.55
C SER A 182 10.85 11.78 -26.00
N ALA A 183 10.39 11.95 -24.75
CA ALA A 183 9.51 11.00 -24.08
C ALA A 183 8.68 11.68 -22.97
N GLY A 184 7.48 11.10 -22.74
CA GLY A 184 6.56 11.54 -21.69
C GLY A 184 5.81 12.82 -22.03
N LEU A 185 5.03 13.29 -21.06
CA LEU A 185 4.29 14.55 -21.10
C LEU A 185 4.92 15.50 -20.10
N TRP A 186 5.21 16.75 -20.51
CA TRP A 186 5.84 17.74 -19.66
C TRP A 186 4.94 18.95 -19.46
N LEU A 187 4.96 19.47 -18.23
CA LEU A 187 4.30 20.72 -17.85
C LEU A 187 5.39 21.77 -17.58
N LEU A 188 5.35 22.86 -18.32
CA LEU A 188 6.26 23.99 -18.16
C LEU A 188 5.50 25.14 -17.53
N TYR A 189 5.95 25.61 -16.38
CA TYR A 189 5.34 26.68 -15.60
C TYR A 189 6.14 27.96 -15.75
N PRO A 190 5.48 29.14 -15.86
CA PRO A 190 6.16 30.43 -15.97
C PRO A 190 6.84 30.83 -14.66
N LYS A 191 6.41 30.30 -13.51
CA LYS A 191 6.93 30.60 -12.18
C LYS A 191 7.62 29.40 -11.53
N PRO A 192 8.55 29.64 -10.58
CA PRO A 192 9.10 28.57 -9.74
C PRO A 192 8.01 27.84 -8.95
N PHE A 193 8.35 26.65 -8.43
CA PHE A 193 7.51 25.82 -7.56
C PHE A 193 6.15 25.42 -8.16
N PHE A 194 6.09 25.34 -9.49
CA PHE A 194 4.90 24.90 -10.25
C PHE A 194 3.68 25.83 -10.10
N GLU A 195 3.92 27.12 -9.87
CA GLU A 195 2.89 28.12 -9.79
C GLU A 195 2.43 28.61 -11.17
N ASP A 196 1.16 29.02 -11.25
CA ASP A 196 0.48 29.50 -12.44
C ASP A 196 0.04 28.38 -13.41
N THR A 197 -0.52 28.75 -14.57
CA THR A 197 -1.02 27.80 -15.56
C THR A 197 0.12 27.28 -16.44
N PRO A 198 0.34 25.96 -16.51
CA PRO A 198 1.43 25.40 -17.29
C PRO A 198 1.13 25.33 -18.78
N CYS A 199 2.17 25.41 -19.57
CA CYS A 199 2.17 24.95 -20.95
C CYS A 199 2.38 23.44 -21.00
N ILE A 200 1.64 22.75 -21.88
CA ILE A 200 1.63 21.29 -21.98
C ILE A 200 2.40 20.88 -23.22
N LEU A 201 3.53 20.17 -23.03
CA LEU A 201 4.38 19.67 -24.09
C LEU A 201 4.28 18.15 -24.20
N GLU A 202 3.83 17.70 -25.35
CA GLU A 202 3.83 16.30 -25.76
C GLU A 202 5.13 15.97 -26.51
N PRO A 203 5.43 14.67 -26.78
CA PRO A 203 6.59 14.32 -27.62
C PRO A 203 6.58 15.07 -28.93
N GLY A 204 7.69 15.79 -29.21
CA GLY A 204 7.81 16.64 -30.40
C GLY A 204 8.90 17.69 -30.26
N GLU A 205 9.05 18.50 -31.30
CA GLU A 205 9.97 19.61 -31.37
C GLU A 205 9.25 20.94 -31.27
N TYR A 206 9.77 21.82 -30.46
CA TYR A 206 9.24 23.16 -30.17
C TYR A 206 10.33 24.18 -30.44
N PRO A 207 10.45 24.66 -31.69
CA PRO A 207 11.56 25.50 -32.10
C PRO A 207 11.52 26.92 -31.56
N THR A 208 10.37 27.38 -31.05
CA THR A 208 10.22 28.70 -30.42
C THR A 208 9.26 28.62 -29.23
N PRO A 209 9.26 29.61 -28.31
CA PRO A 209 8.31 29.66 -27.19
C PRO A 209 6.83 29.63 -27.63
N GLU A 210 6.48 30.26 -28.73
CA GLU A 210 5.13 30.27 -29.26
C GLU A 210 4.67 28.87 -29.70
N ALA A 211 5.62 28.00 -30.07
CA ALA A 211 5.31 26.63 -30.47
C ALA A 211 4.68 25.79 -29.35
N TRP A 212 4.96 26.12 -28.08
CA TRP A 212 4.30 25.51 -26.94
C TRP A 212 3.21 26.38 -26.30
N GLY A 213 2.88 27.50 -26.94
CA GLY A 213 1.80 28.40 -26.50
C GLY A 213 2.19 29.41 -25.43
N ALA A 214 3.48 29.62 -25.19
CA ALA A 214 3.95 30.61 -24.24
C ALA A 214 3.88 32.01 -24.86
N SER A 215 3.28 32.96 -24.15
CA SER A 215 3.36 34.39 -24.48
C SER A 215 4.63 35.04 -23.94
N ASP A 216 5.29 34.41 -22.96
CA ASP A 216 6.53 34.80 -22.33
C ASP A 216 7.51 33.60 -22.38
N PRO A 217 8.75 33.78 -22.82
CA PRO A 217 9.73 32.70 -22.90
C PRO A 217 10.28 32.24 -21.54
N SER A 218 9.85 32.84 -20.44
CA SER A 218 10.32 32.46 -19.11
C SER A 218 9.77 31.09 -18.69
N VAL A 219 10.67 30.18 -18.33
CA VAL A 219 10.35 28.90 -17.70
C VAL A 219 10.86 28.95 -16.26
N GLY A 220 9.94 29.03 -15.30
CA GLY A 220 10.22 29.11 -13.89
C GLY A 220 10.34 27.76 -13.20
N SER A 221 9.64 26.75 -13.71
CA SER A 221 9.72 25.36 -13.24
C SER A 221 9.12 24.41 -14.28
N LEU A 222 9.45 23.14 -14.20
CA LEU A 222 8.88 22.13 -15.07
C LEU A 222 8.83 20.77 -14.40
N LYS A 223 7.84 19.97 -14.74
CA LYS A 223 7.72 18.60 -14.24
C LYS A 223 7.10 17.67 -15.27
N PRO A 224 7.52 16.39 -15.29
CA PRO A 224 6.85 15.39 -16.11
C PRO A 224 5.58 14.88 -15.45
N MET A 225 4.62 14.49 -16.27
CA MET A 225 3.47 13.71 -15.80
C MET A 225 3.86 12.23 -15.73
N ARG A 226 3.52 11.57 -14.65
CA ARG A 226 3.80 10.16 -14.41
C ARG A 226 2.55 9.41 -14.01
N LEU A 227 2.51 8.12 -14.32
CA LEU A 227 1.50 7.21 -13.79
C LEU A 227 1.75 6.98 -12.30
N GLY A 228 0.66 6.81 -11.55
CA GLY A 228 0.70 6.33 -10.19
C GLY A 228 0.96 4.82 -10.10
N CYS A 229 0.88 4.28 -8.88
CA CYS A 229 0.97 2.84 -8.65
C CYS A 229 -0.24 2.10 -9.25
N PRO A 230 -0.09 0.84 -9.64
CA PRO A 230 -1.22 -0.02 -9.95
C PRO A 230 -2.25 -0.02 -8.82
N SER A 231 -3.52 -0.16 -9.16
CA SER A 231 -4.59 -0.01 -8.18
C SER A 231 -5.77 -0.97 -8.44
N VAL A 232 -6.48 -1.31 -7.37
CA VAL A 232 -7.68 -2.14 -7.40
C VAL A 232 -8.83 -1.42 -6.68
N GLU A 233 -10.02 -1.43 -7.28
CA GLU A 233 -11.20 -0.76 -6.72
C GLU A 233 -12.12 -1.76 -6.00
N LYS A 234 -12.26 -2.99 -6.52
CA LYS A 234 -13.17 -4.03 -6.01
C LYS A 234 -12.43 -5.34 -5.75
N PRO A 235 -11.52 -5.38 -4.78
CA PRO A 235 -10.68 -6.58 -4.54
C PRO A 235 -11.48 -7.83 -4.13
N GLY A 236 -12.61 -7.65 -3.45
CA GLY A 236 -13.47 -8.74 -2.98
C GLY A 236 -14.42 -9.32 -4.04
N GLU A 237 -14.48 -8.75 -5.24
CA GLU A 237 -15.40 -9.14 -6.31
C GLU A 237 -14.64 -9.49 -7.60
N PRO A 238 -13.79 -10.53 -7.61
CA PRO A 238 -12.99 -10.85 -8.79
C PRO A 238 -13.88 -11.28 -9.95
N LYS A 239 -13.80 -10.53 -11.05
CA LYS A 239 -14.58 -10.76 -12.25
C LYS A 239 -13.86 -10.26 -13.48
N ALA A 240 -13.67 -11.13 -14.47
CA ALA A 240 -13.11 -10.78 -15.75
C ALA A 240 -13.95 -11.40 -16.89
N VAL A 241 -13.93 -10.78 -18.05
CA VAL A 241 -14.51 -11.32 -19.28
C VAL A 241 -13.41 -11.44 -20.33
N VAL A 242 -13.16 -12.64 -20.83
CA VAL A 242 -12.20 -12.90 -21.88
C VAL A 242 -12.91 -13.08 -23.21
N TYR A 243 -12.31 -12.58 -24.29
CA TYR A 243 -12.86 -12.62 -25.65
C TYR A 243 -11.86 -13.29 -26.59
N GLU A 244 -12.38 -14.06 -27.53
CA GLU A 244 -11.57 -14.78 -28.52
C GLU A 244 -10.81 -13.85 -29.47
N ALA A 245 -11.39 -12.72 -29.84
CA ALA A 245 -10.82 -11.78 -30.80
C ALA A 245 -10.50 -10.42 -30.18
N PRO A 246 -9.61 -9.62 -30.79
CA PRO A 246 -9.35 -8.26 -30.39
C PRO A 246 -10.60 -7.37 -30.46
N GLY A 247 -10.62 -6.27 -29.67
CA GLY A 247 -11.72 -5.32 -29.67
C GLY A 247 -13.02 -5.87 -29.08
N PHE A 248 -12.91 -6.84 -28.15
CA PHE A 248 -14.06 -7.44 -27.44
C PHE A 248 -15.02 -8.17 -28.38
N GLN A 249 -14.50 -8.84 -29.37
CA GLN A 249 -15.26 -9.55 -30.39
C GLN A 249 -15.13 -11.08 -30.25
N GLY A 250 -16.04 -11.79 -30.93
CA GLY A 250 -16.03 -13.25 -30.94
C GLY A 250 -16.70 -13.87 -29.69
N GLN A 251 -16.38 -15.12 -29.45
CA GLN A 251 -16.86 -15.86 -28.27
C GLN A 251 -16.27 -15.24 -27.02
N SER A 252 -17.08 -15.13 -25.96
CA SER A 252 -16.65 -14.59 -24.66
C SER A 252 -16.96 -15.54 -23.53
N TRP A 253 -16.16 -15.41 -22.45
CA TRP A 253 -16.30 -16.18 -21.25
C TRP A 253 -16.12 -15.29 -20.02
N GLU A 254 -17.08 -15.34 -19.11
CA GLU A 254 -16.99 -14.67 -17.80
C GLU A 254 -16.26 -15.57 -16.80
N VAL A 255 -15.23 -15.02 -16.16
CA VAL A 255 -14.31 -15.70 -15.26
C VAL A 255 -14.32 -15.01 -13.90
N SER A 256 -14.47 -15.78 -12.82
CA SER A 256 -14.42 -15.30 -11.42
C SER A 256 -13.46 -16.09 -10.53
N ARG A 257 -12.70 -17.02 -11.10
CA ARG A 257 -11.78 -17.92 -10.42
C ARG A 257 -10.51 -18.13 -11.25
N ASP A 258 -9.52 -18.79 -10.66
CA ASP A 258 -8.30 -19.21 -11.37
C ASP A 258 -8.63 -20.14 -12.52
N ILE A 259 -8.02 -19.90 -13.68
CA ILE A 259 -8.13 -20.73 -14.86
C ILE A 259 -6.74 -21.19 -15.27
N TYR A 260 -6.49 -22.47 -15.13
CA TYR A 260 -5.22 -23.11 -15.41
C TYR A 260 -4.88 -23.13 -16.90
N ASN A 261 -5.89 -23.34 -17.75
CA ASN A 261 -5.76 -23.31 -19.22
C ASN A 261 -7.07 -22.79 -19.85
N LEU A 262 -7.04 -21.59 -20.42
CA LEU A 262 -8.18 -20.98 -21.11
C LEU A 262 -8.55 -21.70 -22.42
N GLN A 263 -7.63 -22.46 -23.01
CA GLN A 263 -7.86 -23.22 -24.23
C GLN A 263 -8.51 -24.59 -23.94
N GLN A 264 -8.25 -25.16 -22.77
CA GLN A 264 -8.78 -26.45 -22.33
C GLN A 264 -9.17 -26.38 -20.83
N PRO A 265 -10.32 -25.78 -20.49
CA PRO A 265 -10.77 -25.72 -19.12
C PRO A 265 -10.98 -27.13 -18.53
N GLU A 266 -10.50 -27.32 -17.30
CA GLU A 266 -10.53 -28.63 -16.61
C GLU A 266 -11.96 -29.09 -16.26
N ASP A 267 -12.91 -28.17 -16.11
CA ASP A 267 -14.28 -28.45 -15.69
C ASP A 267 -15.19 -29.03 -16.80
N GLY A 268 -14.73 -29.06 -18.03
CA GLY A 268 -15.48 -29.54 -19.20
C GLY A 268 -16.81 -28.83 -19.48
N GLN A 269 -17.14 -27.80 -18.69
CA GLN A 269 -18.37 -27.01 -18.81
C GLN A 269 -18.10 -25.58 -19.27
N SER A 270 -16.90 -25.06 -19.03
CA SER A 270 -16.48 -23.73 -19.46
C SER A 270 -16.15 -23.74 -20.96
N PRO A 271 -16.43 -22.64 -21.68
CA PRO A 271 -16.10 -22.54 -23.11
C PRO A 271 -14.60 -22.62 -23.33
N SER A 272 -14.19 -23.39 -24.31
CA SER A 272 -12.80 -23.41 -24.79
C SER A 272 -12.60 -22.28 -25.78
N LEU A 273 -11.67 -21.39 -25.51
CA LEU A 273 -11.27 -20.32 -26.43
C LEU A 273 -10.02 -20.73 -27.18
N ALA A 274 -10.04 -20.68 -28.51
CA ALA A 274 -8.86 -20.99 -29.32
C ALA A 274 -7.68 -20.02 -29.05
N SER A 275 -8.02 -18.78 -28.69
CA SER A 275 -7.07 -17.73 -28.29
C SER A 275 -7.78 -16.68 -27.45
N VAL A 276 -7.03 -15.89 -26.66
CA VAL A 276 -7.53 -14.69 -26.02
C VAL A 276 -7.06 -13.48 -26.82
N GLY A 277 -8.00 -12.81 -27.48
CA GLY A 277 -7.73 -11.60 -28.29
C GLY A 277 -7.87 -10.30 -27.53
N SER A 278 -8.78 -10.25 -26.54
CA SER A 278 -9.04 -9.10 -25.66
C SER A 278 -9.67 -9.55 -24.34
N LEU A 279 -9.64 -8.69 -23.34
CA LEU A 279 -10.26 -8.96 -22.05
C LEU A 279 -10.72 -7.68 -21.35
N GLN A 280 -11.70 -7.82 -20.46
CA GLN A 280 -12.15 -6.79 -19.54
C GLN A 280 -12.05 -7.32 -18.12
N VAL A 281 -11.39 -6.59 -17.23
CA VAL A 281 -11.40 -6.84 -15.79
C VAL A 281 -12.41 -5.91 -15.15
N LEU A 282 -13.48 -6.47 -14.59
CA LEU A 282 -14.62 -5.74 -14.02
C LEU A 282 -14.50 -5.61 -12.51
N GLY A 283 -13.69 -6.44 -11.87
CA GLY A 283 -13.42 -6.40 -10.45
C GLY A 283 -12.23 -7.30 -10.08
N GLY A 284 -11.58 -6.95 -8.98
CA GLY A 284 -10.37 -7.60 -8.52
C GLY A 284 -9.13 -7.23 -9.33
N CYS A 285 -8.01 -7.77 -8.89
CA CYS A 285 -6.74 -7.68 -9.59
C CYS A 285 -6.28 -9.09 -9.97
N TRP A 286 -5.77 -9.25 -11.17
CA TRP A 286 -5.45 -10.54 -11.75
C TRP A 286 -4.02 -10.61 -12.25
N VAL A 287 -3.49 -11.81 -12.35
CA VAL A 287 -2.24 -12.09 -13.06
C VAL A 287 -2.56 -12.94 -14.27
N GLY A 288 -2.24 -12.44 -15.45
CA GLY A 288 -2.27 -13.18 -16.68
C GLY A 288 -0.92 -13.82 -16.98
N TYR A 289 -0.92 -15.01 -17.57
CA TYR A 289 0.30 -15.74 -17.93
C TYR A 289 0.29 -16.16 -19.39
N GLU A 290 1.47 -16.07 -20.00
CA GLU A 290 1.68 -16.49 -21.38
C GLU A 290 1.34 -17.97 -21.62
N LYS A 291 1.68 -18.84 -20.65
CA LYS A 291 1.52 -20.29 -20.75
C LYS A 291 0.47 -20.82 -19.77
N GLU A 292 0.02 -22.04 -20.01
CA GLU A 292 -0.82 -22.77 -19.06
C GLU A 292 -0.12 -23.01 -17.72
N GLY A 293 -0.88 -23.21 -16.66
CA GLY A 293 -0.33 -23.54 -15.35
C GLY A 293 0.40 -22.38 -14.70
N PHE A 294 0.03 -21.17 -14.99
CA PHE A 294 0.61 -19.95 -14.39
C PHE A 294 2.11 -19.84 -14.64
N ARG A 295 2.53 -20.09 -15.87
CA ARG A 295 3.94 -20.08 -16.32
C ARG A 295 4.18 -19.06 -17.43
N GLY A 296 5.47 -18.78 -17.66
CA GLY A 296 5.91 -17.81 -18.67
C GLY A 296 5.81 -16.37 -18.21
N HIS A 297 5.72 -15.45 -19.14
CA HIS A 297 5.61 -14.03 -18.84
C HIS A 297 4.36 -13.73 -17.99
N GLN A 298 4.53 -12.86 -17.00
CA GLN A 298 3.46 -12.42 -16.10
C GLN A 298 2.96 -11.04 -16.49
N TYR A 299 1.65 -10.86 -16.45
CA TYR A 299 1.01 -9.59 -16.76
C TYR A 299 0.05 -9.21 -15.62
N LEU A 300 0.32 -8.09 -14.96
CA LEU A 300 -0.61 -7.53 -13.98
C LEU A 300 -1.84 -6.98 -14.72
N LEU A 301 -3.03 -7.37 -14.29
CA LEU A 301 -4.29 -6.96 -14.88
C LEU A 301 -5.13 -6.27 -13.82
N GLU A 302 -5.13 -4.94 -13.87
CA GLU A 302 -6.00 -4.06 -13.09
C GLU A 302 -7.41 -4.05 -13.69
N GLU A 303 -8.40 -3.57 -12.95
CA GLU A 303 -9.73 -3.33 -13.51
C GLU A 303 -9.64 -2.40 -14.72
N GLY A 304 -10.14 -2.84 -15.85
CA GLY A 304 -9.99 -2.09 -17.09
C GLY A 304 -10.30 -2.87 -18.34
N LYS A 305 -10.12 -2.19 -19.48
CA LYS A 305 -10.34 -2.72 -20.81
C LYS A 305 -9.01 -2.91 -21.54
N TYR A 306 -8.80 -4.10 -22.03
CA TYR A 306 -7.61 -4.53 -22.75
C TYR A 306 -8.04 -5.00 -24.15
N ALA A 307 -8.03 -4.07 -25.10
CA ALA A 307 -8.59 -4.31 -26.44
C ALA A 307 -7.79 -5.29 -27.29
N ASP A 308 -6.53 -5.48 -26.98
CA ASP A 308 -5.64 -6.47 -27.57
C ASP A 308 -4.43 -6.74 -26.66
N TRP A 309 -3.57 -7.62 -27.09
CA TRP A 309 -2.39 -8.06 -26.35
C TRP A 309 -1.38 -6.93 -26.02
N SER A 310 -1.33 -5.87 -26.80
CA SER A 310 -0.46 -4.72 -26.51
C SER A 310 -0.94 -3.93 -25.29
N HIS A 311 -2.26 -3.94 -25.02
CA HIS A 311 -2.87 -3.22 -23.89
C HIS A 311 -2.52 -3.82 -22.54
N TRP A 312 -2.26 -5.14 -22.44
CA TRP A 312 -1.70 -5.72 -21.20
C TRP A 312 -0.18 -5.81 -21.20
N GLY A 313 0.48 -5.16 -22.16
CA GLY A 313 1.93 -5.16 -22.26
C GLY A 313 2.51 -6.53 -22.63
N GLY A 314 1.79 -7.32 -23.44
CA GLY A 314 2.24 -8.64 -23.87
C GLY A 314 3.52 -8.59 -24.69
N TYR A 315 4.34 -9.61 -24.62
CA TYR A 315 5.44 -9.85 -25.56
C TYR A 315 4.95 -10.43 -26.89
N ASN A 316 3.81 -11.11 -26.81
CA ASN A 316 3.15 -11.77 -27.93
C ASN A 316 1.64 -11.87 -27.65
N LYS A 317 0.90 -12.49 -28.54
CA LYS A 317 -0.57 -12.65 -28.45
C LYS A 317 -1.01 -13.74 -27.44
N ALA A 318 -0.08 -14.43 -26.80
CA ALA A 318 -0.41 -15.54 -25.92
C ALA A 318 -0.82 -15.03 -24.52
N LEU A 319 -2.02 -15.41 -24.11
CA LEU A 319 -2.53 -15.32 -22.75
C LEU A 319 -3.30 -16.63 -22.51
N THR A 320 -2.72 -17.53 -21.71
CA THR A 320 -3.22 -18.91 -21.64
C THR A 320 -3.78 -19.27 -20.28
N SER A 321 -3.33 -18.64 -19.20
CA SER A 321 -3.88 -18.84 -17.86
C SER A 321 -4.07 -17.53 -17.12
N LEU A 322 -5.02 -17.53 -16.18
CA LEU A 322 -5.40 -16.38 -15.37
C LEU A 322 -5.50 -16.79 -13.91
N ARG A 323 -4.98 -15.97 -13.01
CA ARG A 323 -5.05 -16.17 -11.57
C ARG A 323 -5.53 -14.91 -10.86
N VAL A 324 -6.46 -15.07 -9.91
CA VAL A 324 -6.91 -13.97 -9.05
C VAL A 324 -5.86 -13.69 -7.98
N ILE A 325 -5.57 -12.42 -7.72
CA ILE A 325 -4.80 -11.99 -6.56
C ILE A 325 -5.78 -11.94 -5.37
N ARG A 326 -5.50 -12.75 -4.33
CA ARG A 326 -6.37 -12.89 -3.15
C ARG A 326 -5.77 -12.28 -1.89
N THR A 327 -4.52 -11.86 -1.95
CA THR A 327 -3.83 -11.18 -0.85
C THR A 327 -4.45 -9.81 -0.63
N ASP A 328 -4.49 -9.36 0.62
CA ASP A 328 -4.87 -7.99 0.95
C ASP A 328 -3.92 -6.97 0.32
N PHE A 329 -4.48 -5.87 -0.16
CA PHE A 329 -3.75 -4.77 -0.83
C PHE A 329 -3.39 -3.62 0.14
N GLY A 330 -3.63 -3.79 1.44
CA GLY A 330 -3.35 -2.78 2.45
C GLY A 330 -1.90 -2.77 2.92
N ASP A 331 -1.45 -1.61 3.39
CA ASP A 331 -0.18 -1.35 4.07
C ASP A 331 1.02 -2.13 3.48
N PRO A 332 1.42 -1.84 2.24
CA PRO A 332 2.44 -2.62 1.53
C PRO A 332 3.81 -2.51 2.21
N GLU A 333 4.41 -3.66 2.51
CA GLU A 333 5.76 -3.75 3.10
C GLU A 333 6.51 -4.94 2.52
N VAL A 334 7.71 -4.71 2.03
CA VAL A 334 8.57 -5.75 1.44
C VAL A 334 10.02 -5.55 1.84
N VAL A 335 10.76 -6.63 2.04
CA VAL A 335 12.20 -6.62 2.30
C VAL A 335 12.93 -7.28 1.14
N LEU A 336 13.90 -6.57 0.56
CA LEU A 336 14.76 -7.04 -0.51
C LEU A 336 16.12 -7.48 0.05
N PHE A 337 16.64 -8.63 -0.37
CA PHE A 337 17.92 -9.17 0.09
C PHE A 337 18.89 -9.38 -1.08
N GLU A 338 20.17 -9.07 -0.85
CA GLU A 338 21.23 -9.20 -1.84
C GLU A 338 21.71 -10.64 -2.08
N ALA A 339 21.40 -11.56 -1.14
CA ALA A 339 21.76 -12.96 -1.23
C ALA A 339 20.54 -13.87 -1.06
N MET A 340 20.65 -15.11 -1.54
CA MET A 340 19.62 -16.14 -1.40
C MET A 340 19.38 -16.47 0.07
N ASP A 341 18.22 -17.08 0.36
CA ASP A 341 17.82 -17.50 1.70
C ASP A 341 17.85 -16.38 2.75
N PHE A 342 17.62 -15.10 2.30
CA PHE A 342 17.55 -13.88 3.14
C PHE A 342 18.88 -13.52 3.82
N GLU A 343 19.98 -13.94 3.23
CA GLU A 343 21.31 -13.54 3.67
C GLU A 343 21.73 -12.19 3.07
N GLY A 344 22.76 -11.58 3.65
CA GLY A 344 23.28 -10.31 3.20
C GLY A 344 22.49 -9.10 3.72
N HIS A 345 22.66 -7.97 3.04
CA HIS A 345 21.98 -6.72 3.40
C HIS A 345 20.51 -6.77 2.96
N GLY A 346 19.60 -6.48 3.89
CA GLY A 346 18.16 -6.37 3.65
C GLY A 346 17.73 -4.89 3.65
N VAL A 347 16.91 -4.51 2.68
CA VAL A 347 16.32 -3.16 2.57
C VAL A 347 14.82 -3.27 2.65
N GLU A 348 14.22 -2.59 3.62
CA GLU A 348 12.76 -2.48 3.77
C GLU A 348 12.22 -1.40 2.84
N VAL A 349 11.12 -1.69 2.16
CA VAL A 349 10.47 -0.80 1.21
C VAL A 349 8.96 -0.82 1.46
N SER A 350 8.36 0.36 1.62
CA SER A 350 6.91 0.55 1.83
C SER A 350 6.24 1.41 0.75
N GLU A 351 7.02 1.97 -0.15
CA GLU A 351 6.57 2.86 -1.21
C GLU A 351 7.13 2.43 -2.58
N ALA A 352 6.60 3.03 -3.65
CA ALA A 352 7.11 2.79 -4.99
C ALA A 352 8.59 3.20 -5.11
N LEU A 353 9.42 2.27 -5.57
CA LEU A 353 10.86 2.48 -5.72
C LEU A 353 11.24 2.33 -7.19
N PRO A 354 11.40 3.44 -7.92
CA PRO A 354 11.71 3.41 -9.36
C PRO A 354 13.13 2.93 -9.67
N ASP A 355 13.99 2.90 -8.67
CA ASP A 355 15.35 2.36 -8.74
C ASP A 355 15.75 1.87 -7.35
N VAL A 356 15.96 0.57 -7.19
CA VAL A 356 16.31 -0.04 -5.91
C VAL A 356 17.63 0.49 -5.33
N GLN A 357 18.53 0.99 -6.18
CA GLN A 357 19.79 1.58 -5.74
C GLN A 357 19.59 2.90 -4.97
N LEU A 358 18.47 3.61 -5.20
CA LEU A 358 18.15 4.83 -4.43
C LEU A 358 17.88 4.54 -2.95
N ALA A 359 17.47 3.34 -2.62
CA ALA A 359 17.29 2.88 -1.23
C ALA A 359 18.58 2.26 -0.63
N GLY A 360 19.70 2.33 -1.34
CA GLY A 360 20.96 1.72 -0.90
C GLY A 360 21.04 0.21 -1.10
N HIS A 361 20.11 -0.37 -1.86
CA HIS A 361 20.16 -1.78 -2.25
C HIS A 361 21.16 -1.99 -3.40
N GLY A 362 21.86 -3.11 -3.39
CA GLY A 362 22.79 -3.47 -4.47
C GLY A 362 22.08 -3.78 -5.80
N PRO A 363 22.83 -4.00 -6.88
CA PRO A 363 22.28 -4.20 -8.21
C PRO A 363 21.59 -5.58 -8.40
N ARG A 364 21.60 -6.41 -7.38
CA ARG A 364 21.05 -7.78 -7.42
C ARG A 364 20.15 -8.03 -6.23
N THR A 365 18.93 -8.47 -6.51
CA THR A 365 17.99 -8.97 -5.51
C THR A 365 17.91 -10.48 -5.66
N GLN A 366 18.32 -11.22 -4.63
CA GLN A 366 18.36 -12.68 -4.69
C GLN A 366 17.31 -13.36 -3.81
N ALA A 367 16.76 -12.66 -2.82
CA ALA A 367 15.62 -13.14 -2.06
C ALA A 367 14.70 -11.95 -1.70
N ILE A 368 13.41 -12.24 -1.52
CA ILE A 368 12.39 -11.23 -1.22
C ILE A 368 11.48 -11.77 -0.11
N HIS A 369 11.16 -10.93 0.85
CA HIS A 369 10.14 -11.22 1.84
C HIS A 369 9.04 -10.14 1.75
N VAL A 370 7.88 -10.49 1.22
CA VAL A 370 6.70 -9.64 1.22
C VAL A 370 5.98 -9.80 2.54
N LEU A 371 6.06 -8.80 3.40
CA LEU A 371 5.46 -8.79 4.72
C LEU A 371 3.96 -8.51 4.65
N SER A 372 3.57 -7.58 3.78
CA SER A 372 2.17 -7.20 3.56
C SER A 372 1.96 -6.58 2.18
N GLY A 373 0.70 -6.53 1.76
CA GLY A 373 0.30 -6.01 0.46
C GLY A 373 0.67 -6.90 -0.72
N VAL A 374 0.47 -6.35 -1.90
CA VAL A 374 0.83 -6.95 -3.19
C VAL A 374 1.79 -6.02 -3.89
N TRP A 375 2.84 -6.59 -4.47
CA TRP A 375 3.90 -5.84 -5.13
C TRP A 375 4.09 -6.29 -6.57
N VAL A 376 4.49 -5.37 -7.41
CA VAL A 376 4.99 -5.68 -8.75
C VAL A 376 6.45 -5.27 -8.82
N ALA A 377 7.31 -6.22 -9.10
CA ALA A 377 8.73 -6.01 -9.31
C ALA A 377 9.07 -6.06 -10.80
N TYR A 378 10.08 -5.30 -11.20
CA TYR A 378 10.47 -5.14 -12.60
C TYR A 378 11.97 -5.36 -12.78
N GLU A 379 12.33 -5.96 -13.91
CA GLU A 379 13.73 -6.24 -14.24
C GLU A 379 14.56 -4.97 -14.44
N GLU A 380 13.94 -3.89 -14.92
CA GLU A 380 14.60 -2.63 -15.24
C GLU A 380 14.12 -1.48 -14.33
N VAL A 381 14.88 -0.38 -14.29
CA VAL A 381 14.51 0.84 -13.58
C VAL A 381 13.26 1.49 -14.20
N GLY A 382 12.53 2.26 -13.40
CA GLY A 382 11.36 3.02 -13.87
C GLY A 382 10.16 2.14 -14.23
N PHE A 383 10.02 0.96 -13.59
CA PHE A 383 8.89 0.04 -13.75
C PHE A 383 8.77 -0.52 -15.18
N SER A 384 9.89 -0.79 -15.82
CA SER A 384 9.99 -1.32 -17.17
C SER A 384 10.63 -2.71 -17.21
N GLY A 385 10.60 -3.35 -18.35
CA GLY A 385 11.10 -4.73 -18.54
C GLY A 385 10.11 -5.80 -18.10
N GLU A 386 10.62 -6.98 -17.80
CA GLU A 386 9.85 -8.11 -17.28
C GLU A 386 9.22 -7.75 -15.94
N GLN A 387 7.96 -8.13 -15.73
CA GLN A 387 7.28 -7.88 -14.48
C GLN A 387 6.98 -9.17 -13.72
N TYR A 388 7.03 -9.09 -12.39
CA TYR A 388 6.80 -10.19 -11.47
C TYR A 388 5.83 -9.74 -10.39
N VAL A 389 4.72 -10.45 -10.25
CA VAL A 389 3.72 -10.14 -9.21
C VAL A 389 4.06 -10.92 -7.95
N LEU A 390 4.23 -10.20 -6.86
CA LEU A 390 4.64 -10.71 -5.56
C LEU A 390 3.50 -10.52 -4.56
N GLU A 391 3.01 -11.59 -4.00
CA GLU A 391 2.02 -11.60 -2.92
C GLU A 391 2.71 -11.87 -1.58
N LYS A 392 2.02 -11.59 -0.47
CA LYS A 392 2.52 -11.86 0.88
C LYS A 392 3.12 -13.25 0.98
N GLY A 393 4.40 -13.31 1.37
CA GLY A 393 5.14 -14.57 1.47
C GLY A 393 6.63 -14.39 1.29
N VAL A 394 7.32 -15.50 1.17
CA VAL A 394 8.77 -15.56 1.11
C VAL A 394 9.22 -16.17 -0.21
N TYR A 395 10.19 -15.52 -0.81
CA TYR A 395 10.81 -15.91 -2.06
C TYR A 395 12.32 -16.01 -1.80
N ARG A 396 12.84 -17.24 -1.76
CA ARG A 396 14.21 -17.52 -1.31
C ARG A 396 15.28 -17.31 -2.38
N ASN A 397 14.84 -17.37 -3.63
CA ASN A 397 15.68 -17.21 -4.81
C ASN A 397 14.84 -16.68 -5.97
N CYS A 398 15.48 -16.29 -7.07
CA CYS A 398 14.79 -15.70 -8.20
C CYS A 398 13.80 -16.66 -8.90
N ASP A 399 14.02 -17.96 -8.83
CA ASP A 399 13.10 -18.95 -9.44
C ASP A 399 11.73 -18.94 -8.72
N ASP A 400 11.69 -18.61 -7.41
CA ASP A 400 10.45 -18.58 -6.62
C ASP A 400 9.45 -17.53 -7.11
N TRP A 401 9.92 -16.43 -7.71
CA TRP A 401 9.02 -15.45 -8.34
C TRP A 401 8.96 -15.53 -9.86
N GLY A 402 9.60 -16.53 -10.44
CA GLY A 402 9.55 -16.80 -11.88
C GLY A 402 10.58 -16.04 -12.69
N ALA A 403 11.60 -15.44 -12.08
CA ALA A 403 12.67 -14.76 -12.78
C ALA A 403 13.79 -15.74 -13.21
N SER A 404 14.37 -15.48 -14.38
CA SER A 404 15.51 -16.25 -14.89
C SER A 404 16.87 -15.75 -14.37
N ASN A 405 16.89 -14.58 -13.73
CA ASN A 405 18.07 -13.93 -13.20
C ASN A 405 17.71 -13.07 -11.97
N SER A 406 18.70 -12.57 -11.28
CA SER A 406 18.53 -11.71 -10.09
C SER A 406 18.47 -10.21 -10.39
N ALA A 407 18.22 -9.83 -11.66
CA ALA A 407 18.08 -8.44 -12.07
C ALA A 407 16.67 -7.95 -11.74
N LEU A 408 16.51 -7.34 -10.56
CA LEU A 408 15.31 -6.64 -10.15
C LEU A 408 15.75 -5.22 -9.82
N ALA A 409 15.28 -4.26 -10.62
CA ALA A 409 15.78 -2.89 -10.54
C ALA A 409 14.75 -1.87 -10.05
N SER A 410 13.46 -2.20 -10.09
CA SER A 410 12.39 -1.35 -9.56
C SER A 410 11.20 -2.18 -9.06
N LEU A 411 10.41 -1.62 -8.17
CA LEU A 411 9.19 -2.24 -7.68
C LEU A 411 8.20 -1.19 -7.18
N GLN A 412 6.93 -1.54 -7.20
CA GLN A 412 5.85 -0.69 -6.70
C GLN A 412 4.71 -1.53 -6.12
N PRO A 413 3.97 -1.01 -5.13
CA PRO A 413 2.82 -1.71 -4.59
C PRO A 413 1.61 -1.63 -5.54
N VAL A 414 0.69 -2.57 -5.41
CA VAL A 414 -0.68 -2.47 -5.93
C VAL A 414 -1.56 -1.92 -4.81
N LEU A 415 -2.17 -0.75 -5.01
CA LEU A 415 -2.91 -0.04 -3.98
C LEU A 415 -4.42 -0.27 -4.12
N GLN A 416 -5.13 -0.31 -3.00
CA GLN A 416 -6.59 -0.31 -3.02
C GLN A 416 -7.11 1.13 -3.12
N VAL A 417 -8.05 1.39 -4.05
CA VAL A 417 -8.67 2.70 -4.28
C VAL A 417 -10.11 2.70 -3.79
N GLY A 418 -10.56 3.79 -3.15
CA GLY A 418 -11.95 4.04 -2.79
C GLY A 418 -12.12 4.47 -1.32
N GLU A 419 -13.33 4.92 -0.97
CA GLU A 419 -13.69 5.31 0.41
C GLU A 419 -13.54 4.18 1.42
N HIS A 420 -13.54 2.93 0.96
CA HIS A 420 -13.34 1.75 1.80
C HIS A 420 -11.90 1.56 2.29
N SER A 421 -10.91 2.29 1.74
CA SER A 421 -9.52 2.22 2.21
C SER A 421 -9.33 2.76 3.64
N LEU A 422 -10.29 3.54 4.15
CA LEU A 422 -10.26 4.06 5.52
C LEU A 422 -11.00 3.15 6.52
N HIS A 423 -11.89 2.27 6.04
CA HIS A 423 -12.63 1.38 6.92
C HIS A 423 -11.79 0.15 7.31
N PHE A 424 -11.46 0.09 8.58
CA PHE A 424 -10.87 -1.10 9.17
C PHE A 424 -12.00 -2.04 9.66
N VAL A 425 -12.19 -3.17 8.98
CA VAL A 425 -13.13 -4.21 9.40
C VAL A 425 -12.36 -5.47 9.76
N SER A 426 -12.44 -5.88 11.03
CA SER A 426 -11.99 -7.23 11.43
C SER A 426 -13.00 -8.24 10.94
N LYS A 427 -12.61 -9.12 10.00
CA LYS A 427 -13.50 -10.14 9.44
C LYS A 427 -12.80 -11.48 9.29
N ILE A 428 -13.46 -12.52 9.74
CA ILE A 428 -13.06 -13.91 9.53
C ILE A 428 -14.15 -14.68 8.82
N GLN A 429 -13.77 -15.49 7.84
CA GLN A 429 -14.66 -16.38 7.12
C GLN A 429 -14.25 -17.84 7.38
N LEU A 430 -15.15 -18.63 7.91
CA LEU A 430 -14.94 -20.04 8.23
C LEU A 430 -15.63 -20.93 7.18
N PHE A 431 -15.01 -22.03 6.81
CA PHE A 431 -15.51 -22.99 5.82
C PHE A 431 -15.63 -24.38 6.45
N SER A 432 -16.69 -25.12 6.10
CA SER A 432 -16.96 -26.44 6.64
C SER A 432 -16.08 -27.56 6.06
N GLY A 433 -15.40 -27.30 4.95
CA GLY A 433 -14.44 -28.21 4.33
C GLY A 433 -13.02 -27.62 4.26
N PRO A 434 -12.01 -28.48 4.06
CA PRO A 434 -10.66 -27.99 3.77
C PRO A 434 -10.60 -27.26 2.42
N ASP A 435 -9.52 -26.52 2.18
CA ASP A 435 -9.28 -25.77 0.94
C ASP A 435 -10.41 -24.80 0.57
N PHE A 436 -11.09 -24.22 1.59
CA PHE A 436 -12.17 -23.24 1.46
C PHE A 436 -13.42 -23.79 0.74
N LEU A 437 -13.68 -25.07 0.90
CA LEU A 437 -14.82 -25.75 0.31
C LEU A 437 -15.98 -25.91 1.32
N GLY A 438 -17.16 -26.21 0.78
CA GLY A 438 -18.38 -26.46 1.58
C GLY A 438 -19.10 -25.15 1.97
N ASP A 439 -19.94 -25.26 3.00
CA ASP A 439 -20.67 -24.12 3.54
C ASP A 439 -19.70 -23.14 4.24
N HIS A 440 -20.03 -21.86 4.23
CA HIS A 440 -19.22 -20.85 4.90
C HIS A 440 -20.07 -19.91 5.76
N ILE A 441 -19.44 -19.39 6.81
CA ILE A 441 -20.00 -18.36 7.70
C ILE A 441 -18.94 -17.28 7.91
N SER A 442 -19.36 -16.02 7.86
CA SER A 442 -18.48 -14.87 8.14
C SER A 442 -18.85 -14.22 9.46
N PHE A 443 -17.86 -13.80 10.22
CA PHE A 443 -18.01 -13.07 11.47
C PHE A 443 -17.17 -11.78 11.47
N GLU A 444 -17.77 -10.75 12.03
CA GLU A 444 -17.12 -9.45 12.26
C GLU A 444 -17.05 -9.11 13.74
N ASP A 445 -17.69 -9.92 14.60
CA ASP A 445 -17.72 -9.77 16.05
C ASP A 445 -17.41 -11.09 16.76
N ASP A 446 -17.03 -10.97 18.04
CA ASP A 446 -16.73 -12.09 18.92
C ASP A 446 -17.90 -13.10 18.97
N GLN A 447 -17.57 -14.39 18.94
CA GLN A 447 -18.54 -15.47 19.04
C GLN A 447 -18.22 -16.36 20.23
N THR A 448 -19.04 -16.26 21.28
CA THR A 448 -18.90 -17.11 22.47
C THR A 448 -19.19 -18.58 22.20
N SER A 449 -19.86 -18.89 21.11
CA SER A 449 -20.13 -20.25 20.65
C SER A 449 -20.36 -20.27 19.14
N LEU A 450 -19.67 -21.15 18.45
CA LEU A 450 -19.97 -21.46 17.06
C LEU A 450 -21.24 -22.27 16.92
N PRO A 451 -21.97 -22.19 15.77
CA PRO A 451 -23.18 -23.02 15.54
C PRO A 451 -22.85 -24.51 15.66
N PRO A 452 -23.63 -25.30 16.42
CA PRO A 452 -23.31 -26.71 16.67
C PRO A 452 -23.25 -27.58 15.42
N SER A 453 -23.95 -27.20 14.37
CA SER A 453 -23.99 -27.91 13.08
C SER A 453 -22.85 -27.54 12.15
N PHE A 454 -22.05 -26.54 12.50
CA PHE A 454 -20.97 -26.01 11.65
C PHE A 454 -19.62 -26.32 12.28
N GLN A 455 -18.81 -27.12 11.61
CA GLN A 455 -17.45 -27.46 12.03
C GLN A 455 -16.47 -26.91 11.03
N PRO A 456 -15.71 -25.83 11.39
CA PRO A 456 -14.72 -25.25 10.52
C PRO A 456 -13.57 -26.20 10.20
N GLN A 457 -13.18 -26.26 8.95
CA GLN A 457 -12.01 -27.01 8.47
C GLN A 457 -10.96 -26.12 7.80
N SER A 458 -11.36 -24.95 7.34
CA SER A 458 -10.49 -23.91 6.76
C SER A 458 -11.05 -22.53 7.05
N CYS A 459 -10.23 -21.51 6.95
CA CYS A 459 -10.66 -20.12 7.15
C CYS A 459 -9.86 -19.11 6.34
N ARG A 460 -10.47 -17.95 6.15
CA ARG A 460 -9.83 -16.72 5.64
C ARG A 460 -10.01 -15.61 6.65
N VAL A 461 -8.92 -14.96 7.00
CA VAL A 461 -8.92 -13.74 7.82
C VAL A 461 -8.70 -12.55 6.90
N HIS A 462 -9.75 -11.75 6.70
CA HIS A 462 -9.75 -10.61 5.79
C HIS A 462 -9.32 -9.29 6.44
N GLY A 463 -9.33 -9.23 7.76
CA GLY A 463 -8.91 -8.05 8.50
C GLY A 463 -8.73 -8.34 9.98
N GLY A 464 -7.73 -7.71 10.58
CA GLY A 464 -7.35 -7.89 11.97
C GLY A 464 -6.69 -9.23 12.26
N SER A 465 -6.52 -9.50 13.55
CA SER A 465 -6.08 -10.81 14.05
C SER A 465 -7.19 -11.42 14.89
N TRP A 466 -7.28 -12.73 14.86
CA TRP A 466 -8.33 -13.48 15.54
C TRP A 466 -7.75 -14.59 16.40
N ILE A 467 -8.44 -14.88 17.48
CA ILE A 467 -8.15 -16.01 18.37
C ILE A 467 -9.28 -17.02 18.19
N LEU A 468 -8.94 -18.26 17.84
CA LEU A 468 -9.85 -19.37 17.85
C LEU A 468 -9.60 -20.21 19.11
N PHE A 469 -10.67 -20.68 19.75
CA PHE A 469 -10.62 -21.48 20.95
C PHE A 469 -11.27 -22.84 20.73
N ASP A 470 -10.72 -23.88 21.35
CA ASP A 470 -11.25 -25.24 21.27
C ASP A 470 -12.60 -25.36 22.01
N GLU A 471 -12.83 -24.52 23.01
CA GLU A 471 -14.01 -24.54 23.85
C GLU A 471 -14.88 -23.29 23.64
N LYS A 472 -16.11 -23.33 24.16
CA LYS A 472 -17.01 -22.18 24.19
C LYS A 472 -16.54 -21.15 25.22
N ASN A 473 -17.07 -19.94 25.10
CA ASN A 473 -16.79 -18.82 26.01
C ASN A 473 -15.32 -18.42 26.11
N PHE A 474 -14.58 -18.59 25.02
CA PHE A 474 -13.15 -18.21 24.94
C PHE A 474 -12.27 -19.02 25.90
N GLU A 475 -12.60 -20.27 26.09
CA GLU A 475 -11.86 -21.20 26.94
C GLU A 475 -11.11 -22.24 26.08
N GLY A 476 -10.18 -22.96 26.70
CA GLY A 476 -9.40 -24.01 26.04
C GLY A 476 -8.11 -23.52 25.39
N GLU A 477 -7.64 -24.28 24.41
CA GLU A 477 -6.42 -23.96 23.65
C GLU A 477 -6.68 -22.77 22.72
N GLN A 478 -5.69 -21.87 22.63
CA GLN A 478 -5.74 -20.69 21.78
C GLN A 478 -5.00 -20.94 20.46
N HIS A 479 -5.61 -20.51 19.36
CA HIS A 479 -4.99 -20.52 18.03
C HIS A 479 -5.07 -19.12 17.44
N ILE A 480 -3.96 -18.41 17.41
CA ILE A 480 -3.91 -17.01 17.00
C ILE A 480 -3.63 -16.94 15.50
N LEU A 481 -4.54 -16.30 14.75
CA LEU A 481 -4.46 -16.13 13.31
C LEU A 481 -4.33 -14.65 12.96
N SER A 482 -3.32 -14.33 12.17
CA SER A 482 -3.20 -13.03 11.49
C SER A 482 -3.95 -13.07 10.16
N GLU A 483 -4.06 -11.91 9.48
CA GLU A 483 -4.62 -11.84 8.12
C GLU A 483 -3.97 -12.88 7.19
N GLY A 484 -4.79 -13.61 6.45
CA GLY A 484 -4.32 -14.65 5.53
C GLY A 484 -5.31 -15.76 5.28
N GLU A 485 -4.85 -16.76 4.55
CA GLU A 485 -5.61 -17.96 4.18
C GLU A 485 -5.05 -19.19 4.90
N PHE A 486 -5.95 -19.97 5.49
CA PHE A 486 -5.64 -21.16 6.27
C PHE A 486 -6.45 -22.35 5.71
N PRO A 487 -5.87 -23.11 4.76
CA PRO A 487 -6.62 -24.12 4.01
C PRO A 487 -6.98 -25.37 4.81
N THR A 488 -6.38 -25.56 5.99
CA THR A 488 -6.64 -26.73 6.85
C THR A 488 -6.57 -26.34 8.33
N LEU A 489 -7.11 -27.19 9.22
CA LEU A 489 -6.94 -27.03 10.67
C LEU A 489 -5.46 -26.97 11.09
N THR A 490 -4.63 -27.80 10.47
CA THR A 490 -3.18 -27.78 10.76
C THR A 490 -2.51 -26.49 10.31
N ALA A 491 -3.01 -25.86 9.25
CA ALA A 491 -2.56 -24.53 8.84
C ALA A 491 -2.91 -23.44 9.86
N MET A 492 -4.01 -23.61 10.59
CA MET A 492 -4.39 -22.73 11.70
C MET A 492 -3.59 -22.98 12.99
N GLY A 493 -2.70 -23.95 13.01
CA GLY A 493 -1.99 -24.38 14.22
C GLY A 493 -2.78 -25.36 15.11
N CYS A 494 -3.93 -25.85 14.64
CA CYS A 494 -4.76 -26.84 15.32
C CYS A 494 -4.31 -28.27 15.00
N LEU A 495 -4.72 -29.22 15.82
CA LEU A 495 -4.67 -30.64 15.44
C LEU A 495 -5.76 -30.94 14.39
N ALA A 496 -5.52 -31.94 13.54
CA ALA A 496 -6.52 -32.34 12.52
C ALA A 496 -7.88 -32.79 13.11
N SER A 497 -7.90 -33.15 14.40
CA SER A 497 -9.07 -33.53 15.15
C SER A 497 -9.68 -32.41 16.00
N THR A 498 -9.14 -31.23 15.97
CA THR A 498 -9.62 -30.11 16.77
C THR A 498 -11.03 -29.71 16.37
N VAL A 499 -11.88 -29.52 17.38
CA VAL A 499 -13.22 -28.94 17.25
C VAL A 499 -13.15 -27.53 17.80
N LEU A 500 -13.47 -26.53 16.97
CA LEU A 500 -13.46 -25.14 17.38
C LEU A 500 -14.79 -24.77 18.06
N GLY A 501 -14.69 -24.12 19.23
CA GLY A 501 -15.86 -23.80 20.08
C GLY A 501 -16.25 -22.31 20.06
N SER A 502 -15.29 -21.42 20.00
CA SER A 502 -15.50 -19.95 20.04
C SER A 502 -14.39 -19.20 19.31
N LEU A 503 -14.62 -17.92 19.04
CA LEU A 503 -13.64 -17.05 18.42
C LEU A 503 -13.75 -15.60 18.90
N GLN A 504 -12.64 -14.90 18.96
CA GLN A 504 -12.56 -13.53 19.46
C GLN A 504 -11.58 -12.70 18.61
N LYS A 505 -11.92 -11.44 18.42
CA LYS A 505 -11.01 -10.47 17.78
C LYS A 505 -9.85 -10.10 18.72
N VAL A 506 -8.66 -9.94 18.18
CA VAL A 506 -7.59 -9.25 18.89
C VAL A 506 -7.90 -7.76 18.87
N PRO A 507 -7.96 -7.08 20.06
CA PRO A 507 -8.22 -5.65 20.11
C PRO A 507 -7.16 -4.83 19.38
N LEU A 508 -7.56 -3.70 18.80
CA LEU A 508 -6.62 -2.72 18.27
C LEU A 508 -5.77 -2.13 19.39
N HIS A 509 -4.50 -1.89 19.10
CA HIS A 509 -3.57 -1.27 20.03
C HIS A 509 -2.77 -0.17 19.35
N PHE A 510 -2.33 0.82 20.11
CA PHE A 510 -1.62 2.00 19.62
C PHE A 510 -0.41 2.26 20.52
N SER A 511 0.50 1.27 20.56
CA SER A 511 1.76 1.33 21.28
C SER A 511 2.81 0.49 20.57
N GLU A 512 4.07 0.91 20.64
CA GLU A 512 5.18 0.09 20.15
C GLU A 512 5.28 -1.19 20.96
N PRO A 513 5.56 -2.35 20.34
CA PRO A 513 5.67 -3.60 21.06
C PRO A 513 6.87 -3.59 22.01
N SER A 514 6.61 -3.90 23.28
CA SER A 514 7.64 -4.05 24.31
C SER A 514 7.21 -5.07 25.34
N ILE A 515 8.03 -6.11 25.51
CA ILE A 515 7.84 -7.19 26.50
C ILE A 515 9.11 -7.46 27.27
N PHE A 516 8.95 -7.71 28.57
CA PHE A 516 10.01 -8.13 29.47
C PHE A 516 9.72 -9.53 29.98
N LEU A 517 10.69 -10.42 29.89
CA LEU A 517 10.64 -11.79 30.42
C LEU A 517 11.62 -11.93 31.56
N TYR A 518 11.19 -12.60 32.64
CA TYR A 518 11.98 -12.78 33.85
C TYR A 518 12.15 -14.24 34.21
N GLY A 519 13.36 -14.58 34.68
CA GLY A 519 13.71 -15.93 35.08
C GLY A 519 13.16 -16.35 36.45
N LEU A 520 12.64 -15.42 37.25
CA LEU A 520 11.99 -15.65 38.55
C LEU A 520 10.62 -15.00 38.61
N GLU A 521 9.82 -15.40 39.58
CA GLU A 521 8.51 -14.78 39.86
C GLU A 521 8.65 -13.32 40.28
N CYS A 522 7.57 -12.55 40.19
CA CYS A 522 7.49 -11.14 40.64
C CYS A 522 8.55 -10.22 40.00
N PHE A 523 8.90 -10.49 38.73
CA PHE A 523 9.84 -9.68 37.95
C PHE A 523 11.27 -9.66 38.48
N GLU A 524 11.69 -10.74 39.04
CA GLU A 524 13.03 -10.92 39.54
C GLU A 524 13.87 -11.84 38.64
N GLY A 525 15.18 -11.89 38.92
CA GLY A 525 16.13 -12.76 38.24
C GLY A 525 16.64 -12.18 36.93
N LYS A 526 16.99 -13.07 36.01
CA LYS A 526 17.48 -12.69 34.69
C LYS A 526 16.34 -12.05 33.89
N GLU A 527 16.61 -10.89 33.34
CA GLU A 527 15.66 -10.11 32.52
C GLU A 527 16.10 -10.11 31.06
N ILE A 528 15.14 -10.15 30.12
CA ILE A 528 15.33 -9.85 28.72
C ILE A 528 14.20 -8.94 28.24
N GLU A 529 14.56 -7.83 27.60
CA GLU A 529 13.64 -6.92 26.93
C GLU A 529 13.63 -7.22 25.43
N LEU A 530 12.42 -7.29 24.84
CA LEU A 530 12.22 -7.56 23.43
C LEU A 530 11.20 -6.58 22.84
N SER A 531 11.48 -6.12 21.61
CA SER A 531 10.58 -5.29 20.81
C SER A 531 10.17 -5.95 19.49
N GLY A 532 10.77 -7.06 19.13
CA GLY A 532 10.53 -7.82 17.91
C GLY A 532 10.37 -9.32 18.16
N GLU A 533 10.15 -10.09 17.11
CA GLU A 533 9.99 -11.53 17.20
C GLU A 533 11.29 -12.22 17.64
N LEU A 534 11.13 -13.27 18.41
CA LEU A 534 12.22 -14.13 18.86
C LEU A 534 11.84 -15.61 18.62
N ARG A 535 12.60 -16.29 17.76
CA ARG A 535 12.34 -17.69 17.39
C ARG A 535 12.83 -18.70 18.42
N SER A 536 13.85 -18.35 19.16
CA SER A 536 14.44 -19.25 20.16
C SER A 536 14.94 -18.46 21.35
N LEU A 537 14.23 -18.55 22.45
CA LEU A 537 14.64 -17.96 23.71
C LEU A 537 15.94 -18.59 24.25
N GLN A 538 16.17 -19.85 23.92
CA GLN A 538 17.40 -20.57 24.29
C GLN A 538 18.64 -20.02 23.55
N ALA A 539 18.49 -19.59 22.31
CA ALA A 539 19.56 -18.99 21.52
C ALA A 539 20.08 -17.70 22.16
N GLU A 540 19.19 -16.96 22.84
CA GLU A 540 19.53 -15.74 23.62
C GLU A 540 20.07 -16.07 25.03
N GLY A 541 20.35 -17.33 25.31
CA GLY A 541 20.87 -17.77 26.60
C GLY A 541 19.88 -17.74 27.76
N PHE A 542 18.58 -17.81 27.46
CA PHE A 542 17.49 -17.76 28.45
C PHE A 542 16.80 -19.12 28.62
N ASN A 543 17.42 -20.21 28.64
CA ASN A 543 17.01 -21.58 28.92
C ASN A 543 15.51 -21.96 28.80
N ASN A 544 14.70 -21.17 28.05
CA ASN A 544 13.27 -21.35 27.88
C ASN A 544 12.43 -21.36 29.18
N HIS A 545 13.00 -21.00 30.32
CA HIS A 545 12.34 -20.92 31.60
C HIS A 545 11.96 -19.48 31.90
N VAL A 546 10.67 -19.19 31.86
CA VAL A 546 10.07 -17.87 32.17
C VAL A 546 9.13 -18.05 33.34
N LEU A 547 9.30 -17.26 34.38
CA LEU A 547 8.45 -17.30 35.57
C LEU A 547 7.60 -16.06 35.80
N SER A 548 7.94 -14.93 35.20
CA SER A 548 7.09 -13.76 35.15
C SER A 548 7.27 -12.95 33.86
N VAL A 549 6.24 -12.21 33.48
CA VAL A 549 6.18 -11.49 32.21
C VAL A 549 5.55 -10.11 32.44
N ARG A 550 6.15 -9.07 31.86
CA ARG A 550 5.61 -7.71 31.86
C ARG A 550 5.53 -7.19 30.43
N ILE A 551 4.34 -6.82 29.98
CA ILE A 551 4.10 -6.24 28.68
C ILE A 551 3.82 -4.74 28.85
N LYS A 552 4.68 -3.90 28.27
CA LYS A 552 4.53 -2.44 28.27
C LYS A 552 3.80 -1.92 27.03
N GLY A 553 3.85 -2.65 25.93
CA GLY A 553 3.18 -2.25 24.71
C GLY A 553 2.93 -3.40 23.73
N GLY A 554 1.90 -3.24 22.91
CA GLY A 554 1.46 -4.21 21.93
C GLY A 554 0.77 -5.45 22.52
N PHE A 555 0.31 -6.31 21.62
CA PHE A 555 -0.12 -7.68 21.94
C PHE A 555 0.96 -8.67 21.49
N TRP A 556 1.23 -9.66 22.32
CA TRP A 556 2.26 -10.64 22.08
C TRP A 556 1.70 -12.06 22.06
N VAL A 557 2.20 -12.88 21.17
CA VAL A 557 1.95 -14.31 21.17
C VAL A 557 3.19 -15.02 21.74
N LEU A 558 3.01 -15.69 22.88
CA LEU A 558 4.04 -16.52 23.48
C LEU A 558 3.79 -17.97 23.07
N CYS A 559 4.82 -18.67 22.63
CA CYS A 559 4.76 -20.06 22.17
C CYS A 559 5.60 -20.97 23.07
N GLN A 560 5.11 -22.17 23.34
CA GLN A 560 5.75 -23.12 24.24
C GLN A 560 7.13 -23.58 23.74
N HIS A 561 7.29 -23.75 22.44
CA HIS A 561 8.52 -24.25 21.80
C HIS A 561 9.15 -23.20 20.89
N SER A 562 10.37 -23.47 20.44
CA SER A 562 11.04 -22.67 19.42
C SER A 562 10.29 -22.70 18.08
N ASP A 563 10.56 -21.73 17.23
CA ASP A 563 9.94 -21.58 15.91
C ASP A 563 8.40 -21.50 15.94
N PHE A 564 7.87 -20.82 16.97
CA PHE A 564 6.45 -20.54 17.16
C PHE A 564 5.55 -21.78 17.21
N ARG A 565 6.07 -22.87 17.77
CA ARG A 565 5.37 -24.16 17.90
C ARG A 565 4.86 -24.41 19.33
N GLY A 566 3.93 -25.36 19.42
CA GLY A 566 3.29 -25.75 20.68
C GLY A 566 2.14 -24.86 21.06
N ARG A 567 1.76 -24.89 22.33
CA ARG A 567 0.68 -24.04 22.87
C ARG A 567 1.01 -22.56 22.69
N GLN A 568 -0.03 -21.78 22.43
CA GLN A 568 0.05 -20.34 22.25
C GLN A 568 -0.75 -19.61 23.31
N TRP A 569 -0.25 -18.44 23.72
CA TRP A 569 -0.96 -17.53 24.61
C TRP A 569 -0.87 -16.12 24.05
N LEU A 570 -2.01 -15.50 23.85
CA LEU A 570 -2.07 -14.07 23.54
C LEU A 570 -2.06 -13.29 24.86
N VAL A 571 -1.13 -12.35 24.98
CA VAL A 571 -0.99 -11.47 26.15
C VAL A 571 -0.91 -10.01 25.68
N GLY A 572 -1.69 -9.14 26.31
CA GLY A 572 -1.72 -7.69 26.10
C GLY A 572 -0.94 -6.94 27.17
N SER A 573 -1.12 -5.62 27.26
CA SER A 573 -0.52 -4.77 28.30
C SER A 573 -0.91 -5.24 29.70
N CYS A 574 -0.09 -6.07 30.31
CA CYS A 574 -0.33 -6.62 31.64
C CYS A 574 0.97 -7.01 32.36
N GLU A 575 0.83 -7.27 33.64
CA GLU A 575 1.88 -7.81 34.51
C GLU A 575 1.46 -9.19 35.00
N ILE A 576 2.22 -10.23 34.61
CA ILE A 576 2.00 -11.59 35.04
C ILE A 576 3.13 -11.96 36.00
N THR A 577 2.83 -11.91 37.30
CA THR A 577 3.80 -12.17 38.37
C THR A 577 4.21 -13.62 38.49
N ASN A 578 3.37 -14.55 38.02
CA ASN A 578 3.64 -15.98 38.00
C ASN A 578 3.11 -16.61 36.70
N TRP A 579 4.03 -16.86 35.77
CA TRP A 579 3.71 -17.43 34.45
C TRP A 579 3.19 -18.86 34.55
N LEU A 580 3.71 -19.68 35.48
CA LEU A 580 3.26 -21.05 35.66
C LEU A 580 1.78 -21.11 36.05
N THR A 581 1.35 -20.26 36.97
CA THR A 581 -0.06 -20.18 37.40
C THR A 581 -0.95 -19.71 36.27
N TYR A 582 -0.47 -18.77 35.46
CA TYR A 582 -1.23 -18.22 34.31
C TYR A 582 -1.35 -19.20 33.15
N SER A 583 -0.25 -19.82 32.74
CA SER A 583 -0.18 -20.62 31.49
C SER A 583 -0.21 -22.13 31.71
N GLY A 584 -0.03 -22.59 32.93
CA GLY A 584 0.12 -24.01 33.25
C GLY A 584 1.49 -24.61 32.90
N THR A 585 2.44 -23.81 32.45
CA THR A 585 3.81 -24.24 32.11
C THR A 585 4.83 -23.15 32.45
N GLN A 586 6.07 -23.54 32.76
CA GLN A 586 7.19 -22.61 32.91
C GLN A 586 7.91 -22.31 31.60
N ARG A 587 7.46 -22.91 30.49
CA ARG A 587 8.20 -22.92 29.25
C ARG A 587 7.67 -21.89 28.26
N VAL A 588 8.55 -20.99 27.84
CA VAL A 588 8.38 -20.10 26.68
C VAL A 588 9.58 -20.31 25.76
N GLY A 589 9.35 -20.82 24.56
CA GLY A 589 10.42 -21.13 23.60
C GLY A 589 10.63 -20.06 22.54
N SER A 590 9.55 -19.36 22.16
CA SER A 590 9.54 -18.32 21.14
C SER A 590 8.37 -17.37 21.36
N LEU A 591 8.44 -16.18 20.82
CA LEU A 591 7.37 -15.18 20.89
C LEU A 591 7.46 -14.17 19.76
N TYR A 592 6.34 -13.53 19.48
CA TYR A 592 6.27 -12.45 18.49
C TYR A 592 5.17 -11.45 18.83
N PRO A 593 5.35 -10.17 18.48
CA PRO A 593 4.28 -9.18 18.61
C PRO A 593 3.26 -9.35 17.48
N ILE A 594 1.98 -9.07 17.79
CA ILE A 594 0.95 -8.97 16.76
C ILE A 594 1.23 -7.71 15.93
N LYS A 595 1.43 -7.88 14.64
CA LYS A 595 1.47 -6.77 13.69
C LYS A 595 0.04 -6.38 13.36
N GLN A 596 -0.27 -5.10 13.57
CA GLN A 596 -1.58 -4.53 13.29
C GLN A 596 -1.53 -3.78 11.97
N ARG A 597 -2.55 -3.99 11.13
CA ARG A 597 -2.78 -3.18 9.94
C ARG A 597 -3.05 -1.72 10.33
N ARG A 598 -2.63 -0.78 9.50
CA ARG A 598 -2.94 0.64 9.70
C ARG A 598 -4.45 0.83 9.80
N ALA A 599 -4.91 1.40 10.90
CA ALA A 599 -6.29 1.79 11.12
C ALA A 599 -6.39 3.31 11.17
N TYR A 600 -7.36 3.85 10.45
CA TYR A 600 -7.67 5.27 10.48
C TYR A 600 -8.76 5.52 11.52
N PHE A 601 -8.64 6.62 12.25
CA PHE A 601 -9.53 6.92 13.34
C PHE A 601 -9.66 8.43 13.62
N HIS A 602 -10.72 8.79 14.29
CA HIS A 602 -10.88 10.08 14.94
C HIS A 602 -10.50 9.99 16.41
N LEU A 603 -9.89 11.05 16.93
CA LEU A 603 -9.62 11.24 18.37
C LEU A 603 -10.64 12.24 18.94
N TRP A 604 -11.68 11.71 19.58
CA TRP A 604 -12.77 12.49 20.17
C TRP A 604 -12.47 12.88 21.59
N ASN A 605 -12.63 14.17 21.92
CA ASN A 605 -12.55 14.68 23.28
C ASN A 605 -13.94 15.05 23.78
N ALA A 606 -14.49 14.24 24.68
CA ALA A 606 -15.86 14.43 25.15
C ALA A 606 -16.02 15.69 26.02
N ALA A 607 -14.98 16.11 26.76
CA ALA A 607 -15.01 17.29 27.59
C ALA A 607 -15.06 18.59 26.80
N LEU A 608 -14.50 18.59 25.61
CA LEU A 608 -14.44 19.74 24.70
C LEU A 608 -15.46 19.67 23.58
N GLY A 609 -16.10 18.51 23.39
CA GLY A 609 -17.10 18.31 22.34
C GLY A 609 -16.54 18.39 20.92
N GLY A 610 -15.27 17.97 20.71
CA GLY A 610 -14.62 18.07 19.41
C GLY A 610 -13.56 17.01 19.15
N PHE A 611 -13.02 17.02 17.95
CA PHE A 611 -11.98 16.10 17.46
C PHE A 611 -10.62 16.76 17.42
N LEU A 612 -9.58 15.99 17.68
CA LEU A 612 -8.20 16.42 17.39
C LEU A 612 -8.07 16.60 15.87
N ALA A 613 -7.64 17.79 15.44
CA ALA A 613 -7.65 18.17 14.04
C ALA A 613 -6.48 19.11 13.67
N VAL A 614 -6.24 19.22 12.39
CA VAL A 614 -5.30 20.17 11.78
C VAL A 614 -6.13 21.23 11.06
N PRO A 615 -6.18 22.49 11.57
CA PRO A 615 -7.15 23.49 11.08
C PRO A 615 -6.73 24.19 9.79
N ASP A 616 -5.43 24.20 9.45
CA ASP A 616 -4.87 25.04 8.40
C ASP A 616 -4.45 24.20 7.18
N HIS A 617 -4.33 24.85 6.01
CA HIS A 617 -3.79 24.22 4.83
C HIS A 617 -2.33 23.83 5.03
N VAL A 618 -1.98 22.60 4.67
CA VAL A 618 -0.68 21.97 4.95
C VAL A 618 0.47 22.63 4.19
N GLU A 619 0.21 23.30 3.09
CA GLU A 619 1.22 23.85 2.17
C GLU A 619 2.05 25.00 2.74
N ASP A 620 1.56 25.71 3.76
CA ASP A 620 2.25 26.84 4.40
C ASP A 620 3.00 26.48 5.71
N MET A 621 3.06 25.19 6.09
CA MET A 621 3.44 24.83 7.46
C MET A 621 4.88 24.37 7.61
N LYS A 622 5.71 25.24 8.20
CA LYS A 622 6.94 24.78 8.88
C LYS A 622 6.62 23.98 10.17
N ALA A 623 5.47 24.24 10.81
CA ALA A 623 4.95 23.50 11.94
C ALA A 623 3.43 23.56 11.94
N GLY A 624 2.75 22.43 11.78
CA GLY A 624 1.30 22.33 11.72
C GLY A 624 0.66 22.53 13.09
N ARG A 625 -0.28 23.46 13.21
CA ARG A 625 -1.11 23.60 14.43
C ARG A 625 -1.97 22.34 14.61
N VAL A 626 -2.11 21.91 15.86
CA VAL A 626 -3.01 20.83 16.24
C VAL A 626 -4.00 21.37 17.28
N VAL A 627 -5.27 21.27 16.99
CA VAL A 627 -6.35 21.87 17.77
C VAL A 627 -7.50 20.88 17.96
N VAL A 628 -8.47 21.23 18.83
CA VAL A 628 -9.75 20.53 18.91
C VAL A 628 -10.80 21.35 18.15
N SER A 629 -11.46 20.72 17.19
CA SER A 629 -12.50 21.36 16.37
C SER A 629 -13.66 20.41 16.07
N GLU A 630 -14.76 20.98 15.58
CA GLU A 630 -15.84 20.19 15.00
C GLU A 630 -15.36 19.48 13.71
N PRO A 631 -16.00 18.37 13.32
CA PRO A 631 -15.62 17.65 12.11
C PRO A 631 -15.70 18.55 10.88
N GLN A 632 -14.60 18.70 10.17
CA GLN A 632 -14.54 19.41 8.89
C GLN A 632 -14.53 18.40 7.74
N ALA A 633 -15.25 18.73 6.68
CA ALA A 633 -15.11 17.99 5.42
C ALA A 633 -13.66 18.14 4.91
N GLY A 634 -12.99 17.03 4.62
CA GLY A 634 -11.65 17.07 4.02
C GLY A 634 -10.54 16.35 4.78
N GLY A 635 -10.85 15.50 5.75
CA GLY A 635 -9.87 14.60 6.36
C GLY A 635 -8.92 15.21 7.38
N SER A 636 -9.06 16.49 7.74
CA SER A 636 -8.19 17.16 8.72
C SER A 636 -8.26 16.58 10.15
N CYS A 637 -9.29 15.82 10.50
CA CYS A 637 -9.46 15.15 11.78
C CYS A 637 -9.22 13.63 11.73
N ILE A 638 -8.74 13.09 10.60
CA ILE A 638 -8.44 11.67 10.43
C ILE A 638 -6.98 11.42 10.75
N TRP A 639 -6.77 10.55 11.73
CA TRP A 639 -5.45 10.16 12.24
C TRP A 639 -5.19 8.69 12.00
N TYR A 640 -3.93 8.31 11.98
CA TYR A 640 -3.49 6.93 12.01
C TYR A 640 -2.24 6.79 12.86
N TYR A 641 -1.98 5.56 13.32
CA TYR A 641 -0.84 5.22 14.14
C TYR A 641 0.11 4.32 13.35
N GLU A 642 1.39 4.67 13.32
CA GLU A 642 2.41 3.95 12.58
C GLU A 642 3.74 4.02 13.33
N ASP A 643 4.28 2.87 13.74
CA ASP A 643 5.59 2.74 14.41
C ASP A 643 5.86 3.76 15.52
N GLY A 644 4.93 3.91 16.44
CA GLY A 644 5.03 4.88 17.53
C GLY A 644 4.65 6.32 17.17
N LEU A 645 4.38 6.60 15.90
CA LEU A 645 4.03 7.93 15.43
C LEU A 645 2.51 8.11 15.31
N LEU A 646 2.03 9.27 15.74
CA LEU A 646 0.67 9.74 15.46
C LEU A 646 0.72 10.69 14.26
N LYS A 647 0.08 10.29 13.17
CA LYS A 647 0.12 11.00 11.88
C LYS A 647 -1.30 11.38 11.45
N ASN A 648 -1.40 12.48 10.71
CA ASN A 648 -2.68 12.94 10.16
C ASN A 648 -2.72 12.67 8.66
N GLN A 649 -3.89 12.27 8.16
CA GLN A 649 -4.08 11.90 6.76
C GLN A 649 -3.71 13.03 5.78
N VAL A 650 -3.99 14.28 6.14
CA VAL A 650 -3.69 15.44 5.26
C VAL A 650 -2.21 15.82 5.24
N ALA A 651 -1.40 15.28 6.15
CA ALA A 651 0.03 15.56 6.28
C ALA A 651 0.85 14.27 6.49
N PRO A 652 0.86 13.33 5.55
CA PRO A 652 1.48 12.01 5.73
C PRO A 652 3.01 12.05 5.96
N THR A 653 3.67 13.14 5.59
CA THR A 653 5.11 13.35 5.83
C THR A 653 5.43 13.98 7.18
N MET A 654 4.41 14.23 8.00
CA MET A 654 4.52 14.86 9.31
C MET A 654 3.99 13.94 10.41
N SER A 655 4.49 14.12 11.62
CA SER A 655 4.02 13.43 12.82
C SER A 655 3.84 14.37 14.01
N LEU A 656 3.04 13.95 14.97
CA LEU A 656 2.81 14.70 16.19
C LEU A 656 4.11 14.83 17.01
N GLN A 657 4.49 16.04 17.40
CA GLN A 657 5.75 16.33 18.10
C GLN A 657 5.60 17.37 19.19
N VAL A 658 6.34 17.18 20.28
CA VAL A 658 6.51 18.20 21.34
C VAL A 658 7.58 19.21 20.91
N ILE A 659 7.25 20.51 20.98
CA ILE A 659 8.21 21.59 20.66
C ILE A 659 8.83 22.16 21.95
N GLY A 660 10.11 22.51 21.84
CA GLY A 660 10.86 23.21 22.89
C GLY A 660 11.31 22.31 24.03
N THR A 661 11.66 22.94 25.16
CA THR A 661 12.02 22.24 26.39
C THR A 661 10.74 21.64 27.00
N PRO A 662 10.72 20.36 27.37
CA PRO A 662 9.52 19.73 27.89
C PRO A 662 9.15 20.34 29.25
N SER A 663 8.07 21.08 29.26
CA SER A 663 7.46 21.64 30.46
C SER A 663 5.93 21.49 30.38
N THR A 664 5.27 21.60 31.48
CA THR A 664 3.81 21.64 31.51
C THR A 664 3.31 22.81 30.66
N GLY A 665 2.52 22.50 29.62
CA GLY A 665 2.02 23.47 28.64
C GLY A 665 2.90 23.67 27.40
N SER A 666 3.95 22.86 27.17
CA SER A 666 4.70 22.85 25.93
C SER A 666 3.79 22.50 24.76
N LYS A 667 3.94 23.23 23.64
CA LYS A 667 3.10 23.02 22.46
C LYS A 667 3.36 21.66 21.81
N VAL A 668 2.30 21.05 21.34
CA VAL A 668 2.34 19.84 20.51
C VAL A 668 1.81 20.21 19.13
N VAL A 669 2.57 19.88 18.11
CA VAL A 669 2.33 20.28 16.71
C VAL A 669 2.60 19.13 15.77
N LEU A 670 2.18 19.25 14.52
CA LEU A 670 2.73 18.41 13.45
C LEU A 670 4.09 18.97 13.03
N TRP A 671 5.06 18.09 12.86
CA TRP A 671 6.42 18.40 12.43
C TRP A 671 6.90 17.34 11.43
N ALA A 672 7.82 17.72 10.56
CA ALA A 672 8.42 16.79 9.61
C ALA A 672 8.89 15.51 10.32
N GLU A 673 8.57 14.36 9.78
CA GLU A 673 8.93 13.06 10.35
C GLU A 673 10.45 12.94 10.44
N SER A 674 10.95 12.67 11.63
CA SER A 674 12.37 12.48 11.91
C SER A 674 12.63 11.26 12.78
N ARG A 675 11.58 10.52 13.15
CA ARG A 675 11.60 9.35 14.05
C ARG A 675 12.38 9.57 15.35
N LEU A 676 12.42 10.81 15.83
CA LEU A 676 13.04 11.16 17.10
C LEU A 676 12.12 10.77 18.26
N PRO A 677 12.66 10.45 19.45
CA PRO A 677 11.85 10.06 20.61
C PRO A 677 10.75 11.06 21.01
N ARG A 678 10.93 12.36 20.70
CA ARG A 678 9.91 13.40 20.93
C ARG A 678 8.70 13.35 20.01
N GLN A 679 8.71 12.46 19.03
CA GLN A 679 7.61 12.16 18.10
C GLN A 679 6.91 10.85 18.44
N THR A 680 7.37 10.10 19.46
CA THR A 680 6.81 8.79 19.80
C THR A 680 5.73 8.92 20.88
N TRP A 681 4.60 8.30 20.58
CA TRP A 681 3.38 8.34 21.40
C TRP A 681 2.79 6.94 21.58
N SER A 682 1.98 6.78 22.60
CA SER A 682 1.09 5.63 22.73
C SER A 682 -0.30 6.10 23.16
N ILE A 683 -1.33 5.34 22.80
CA ILE A 683 -2.69 5.57 23.28
C ILE A 683 -3.03 4.43 24.23
N SER A 684 -3.28 4.75 25.49
CA SER A 684 -3.64 3.76 26.51
C SER A 684 -5.10 3.35 26.40
N GLU A 685 -5.46 2.21 26.96
CA GLU A 685 -6.86 1.75 27.05
C GLU A 685 -7.77 2.74 27.80
N SER A 686 -7.21 3.53 28.72
CA SER A 686 -7.92 4.59 29.44
C SER A 686 -8.13 5.86 28.59
N GLY A 687 -7.67 5.89 27.34
CA GLY A 687 -7.81 7.01 26.43
C GLY A 687 -6.79 8.13 26.61
N HIS A 688 -5.69 7.90 27.32
CA HIS A 688 -4.60 8.87 27.43
C HIS A 688 -3.62 8.71 26.28
N ILE A 689 -3.26 9.80 25.62
CA ILE A 689 -2.20 9.86 24.60
C ILE A 689 -0.91 10.23 25.31
N CYS A 690 -0.06 9.22 25.54
CA CYS A 690 1.15 9.34 26.36
C CYS A 690 2.39 9.59 25.50
N SER A 691 3.22 10.56 25.90
CA SER A 691 4.54 10.74 25.30
C SER A 691 5.48 9.63 25.76
N GLN A 692 6.14 8.96 24.82
CA GLN A 692 7.12 7.91 25.17
C GLN A 692 8.45 8.50 25.64
N MET A 693 8.80 9.69 25.21
CA MET A 693 10.02 10.37 25.64
C MET A 693 9.90 11.01 27.03
N PHE A 694 8.71 11.51 27.37
CA PHE A 694 8.49 12.28 28.60
C PHE A 694 7.55 11.51 29.52
N GLU A 695 8.11 10.68 30.38
CA GLU A 695 7.37 9.82 31.28
C GLU A 695 6.38 10.63 32.15
N GLY A 696 5.14 10.13 32.26
CA GLY A 696 4.08 10.79 33.01
C GLY A 696 3.49 12.04 32.34
N ARG A 697 3.89 12.32 31.09
CA ARG A 697 3.36 13.44 30.30
C ARG A 697 2.43 12.94 29.22
N ILE A 698 1.31 13.61 29.06
CA ILE A 698 0.24 13.23 28.13
C ILE A 698 -0.23 14.43 27.31
N LEU A 699 -0.93 14.14 26.23
CA LEU A 699 -1.59 15.14 25.39
C LEU A 699 -2.81 15.72 26.12
N ASP A 700 -2.85 17.02 26.18
CA ASP A 700 -3.94 17.82 26.73
C ASP A 700 -4.25 19.01 25.83
N VAL A 701 -5.24 19.79 26.16
CA VAL A 701 -5.66 20.96 25.41
C VAL A 701 -5.64 22.20 26.31
N LYS A 702 -5.01 23.27 25.82
CA LYS A 702 -4.96 24.54 26.53
C LYS A 702 -6.10 25.44 26.05
N GLY A 703 -7.06 25.75 26.95
CA GLY A 703 -8.13 26.73 26.74
C GLY A 703 -8.03 27.89 27.74
N GLY A 704 -8.40 29.08 27.34
CA GLY A 704 -8.46 30.27 28.21
C GLY A 704 -8.66 31.58 27.46
N GLN A 705 -9.16 32.63 28.14
CA GLN A 705 -9.33 33.96 27.54
C GLN A 705 -7.96 34.53 27.09
N GLY A 706 -7.84 34.84 25.80
CA GLY A 706 -6.66 35.53 25.24
C GLY A 706 -5.66 34.65 24.50
N TYR A 707 -5.88 33.34 24.42
CA TYR A 707 -5.12 32.43 23.55
C TYR A 707 -6.07 31.77 22.56
N ASP A 708 -5.55 31.40 21.38
CA ASP A 708 -6.27 30.53 20.45
C ASP A 708 -6.78 29.33 21.21
N ARG A 709 -8.09 29.22 21.32
CA ARG A 709 -8.75 28.15 22.04
C ARG A 709 -8.39 26.81 21.42
N ASP A 710 -8.19 25.81 22.27
CA ASP A 710 -8.16 24.41 21.88
C ASP A 710 -6.85 23.91 21.25
N HIS A 711 -5.73 24.55 21.55
CA HIS A 711 -4.40 24.14 21.09
C HIS A 711 -3.86 22.95 21.90
N ALA A 712 -3.33 21.93 21.21
CA ALA A 712 -2.72 20.76 21.82
C ALA A 712 -1.42 21.09 22.57
N VAL A 713 -1.29 20.58 23.78
CA VAL A 713 -0.15 20.82 24.70
C VAL A 713 0.25 19.53 25.42
N LEU A 714 1.50 19.49 25.88
CA LEU A 714 1.98 18.45 26.77
C LEU A 714 1.66 18.85 28.23
N TRP A 715 1.07 17.94 29.01
CA TRP A 715 0.69 18.18 30.38
C TRP A 715 0.98 16.99 31.28
N GLU A 716 1.00 17.23 32.61
CA GLU A 716 1.07 16.15 33.57
C GLU A 716 -0.24 15.39 33.66
N LEU A 717 -0.17 14.09 33.86
CA LEU A 717 -1.34 13.24 34.06
C LEU A 717 -2.08 13.70 35.34
N ALA A 718 -3.35 14.08 35.20
CA ALA A 718 -4.21 14.50 36.27
C ALA A 718 -5.53 13.73 36.25
N LYS A 719 -5.83 13.00 37.32
CA LYS A 719 -6.99 12.10 37.41
C LYS A 719 -8.35 12.79 37.17
N ASP A 720 -8.44 14.09 37.51
CA ASP A 720 -9.71 14.85 37.44
C ASP A 720 -9.82 15.71 36.17
N ARG A 721 -8.93 15.53 35.21
CA ARG A 721 -8.86 16.39 34.04
C ARG A 721 -9.40 15.67 32.77
N ALA A 722 -10.71 15.87 32.56
CA ALA A 722 -11.43 15.21 31.46
C ALA A 722 -10.92 15.58 30.04
N SER A 723 -10.26 16.75 29.88
CA SER A 723 -9.64 17.16 28.60
C SER A 723 -8.43 16.30 28.19
N GLN A 724 -7.95 15.43 29.07
CA GLN A 724 -6.85 14.49 28.81
C GLN A 724 -7.33 13.14 28.29
N ILE A 725 -8.64 12.93 28.24
CA ILE A 725 -9.23 11.64 27.83
C ILE A 725 -9.72 11.74 26.36
N TRP A 726 -9.21 10.84 25.54
CA TRP A 726 -9.52 10.75 24.14
C TRP A 726 -10.19 9.42 23.81
N THR A 727 -11.27 9.46 23.07
CA THR A 727 -11.93 8.27 22.54
C THR A 727 -11.48 8.02 21.11
N VAL A 728 -10.86 6.89 20.87
CA VAL A 728 -10.50 6.45 19.52
C VAL A 728 -11.78 5.94 18.84
N ARG A 729 -12.17 6.58 17.74
CA ARG A 729 -13.30 6.17 16.90
C ARG A 729 -12.75 5.70 15.57
N VAL A 730 -12.61 4.38 15.40
CA VAL A 730 -12.10 3.76 14.16
C VAL A 730 -13.09 3.98 13.03
N LEU A 731 -12.56 4.30 11.83
CA LEU A 731 -13.32 4.56 10.61
C LEU A 731 -13.62 3.28 9.86
#